data_a3927d263762e957cd8270e76fbdc1b9
#
_entry.id   a3927d263762e957cd8270e76fbdc1b9
#
_cell.length_a   1.000
_cell.length_b   1.000
_cell.length_c   1.000
_cell.angle_alpha   90.00
_cell.angle_beta   90.00
_cell.angle_gamma   90.00
#
_symmetry.space_group_name_H-M   'P 1'
#
loop_
_entity.id
_entity.type
_entity.pdbx_description
1 polymer ?
#
loop_
_entity_poly.entity_id
_entity_poly.type
_entity_poly.pdbx_seq_one_letter_code
_entity_poly.pdbx_strand_id
1 'polypeptide(L)'
;MSNARSAPGREAVTSEPGGVGVHFDVLGPLRARRGDVDVPLGSLQQRVVLAVLLLHANRPMARQQLIEAIWGWDAPTYAVNLLQKHVSGLRRAIEPDRAASGSPPLLTWTPAGYLLNLASGRLDLDNFVRAVEIARLARANGDLPAAATSLHEGLRFWRGMACEGLSSPLLDAERDRLAERRITAIEERVDIDLALGRHFDLIAELQQLTSEHPLRERLRGLLMLALYRCGRLSEALAVFRETRNYLNEELGVEPGQQLQELHQQILSADSSLDAAPAVEVALVSGPVSEARTPAQLPHTMADFTGRTDELSELDSLLTAQAADSVLVAMIAGTPGVGKTTLAVQWAHRIKERFPDGQLYVNLRGFDPGGPAMETPDAIRGFLDAFEVPPQRIPVNLDAQAALYRSLTAGRRLLIVLDNASDADQVRPLLPGSAGSAVIVTSRNQLTGLVAAEGAHSLFVDLLTVAEARRFLKRRLGAERIEAELRAVDEIIVSCARLPLALSIVAARAAVMPKGFPLGALAAELREAQGLLDAFDGDDDATNVRAVFSWSYHRLGEHAQRLFRLLGWHPGPSISIPAAASLAGVPAPQVRRTLRQLAGAHLVEESASGRFAFHDLLRAYAAEQAQAVDSVADRHEAARRVLDHYVLTGRRAARVFNPHEADPIALETAHRNVVVQELADVESARIWFTAEHSVLLAVLRQAVMVGFDSHVCQLAWTLTPYFNNYGHWHDWADSQRHAAEAADRLADGPAMALAYRQWGRAQGRLGRYDDGIAHLRRALDGYESLGDQNGQAHAHLSLAGIFDVQGRYGEGLGFAERALQLFKSAGNQLGEGKALNAVGWFHAQLAEENLGLAFCEQALELQRATGDRYGEAETSDSLGFVHRRLGHHRESVACYRRALALYREFDDPFDEANSLSHLGDSYQSAGDHTSARENWALALTIFHQLNHPDADLVQARLLELPALIPPSAQRPS
;
A
#
# COMPACT_ATOMS: atom_id res chain seq x y z
N MET A 1 -58.04 42.57 1.79
CA MET A 1 -58.64 41.27 1.67
C MET A 1 -57.68 40.45 0.80
N SER A 2 -56.62 40.00 1.33
CA SER A 2 -56.34 38.76 2.11
C SER A 2 -56.76 37.46 1.40
N ASN A 3 -55.81 36.77 0.90
CA ASN A 3 -55.74 35.32 0.97
C ASN A 3 -54.31 34.83 0.66
N ALA A 4 -53.55 34.62 1.73
CA ALA A 4 -52.33 33.89 1.75
C ALA A 4 -52.67 32.40 1.69
N ARG A 5 -52.13 31.64 0.74
CA ARG A 5 -52.09 30.17 0.79
C ARG A 5 -50.73 29.74 1.35
N SER A 6 -50.81 29.19 2.54
CA SER A 6 -49.75 28.56 3.28
C SER A 6 -49.22 27.31 2.55
N ALA A 7 -47.91 27.19 2.43
CA ALA A 7 -47.20 25.96 2.07
C ALA A 7 -47.28 24.95 3.22
N PRO A 8 -47.33 23.63 2.95
CA PRO A 8 -47.28 22.61 4.01
C PRO A 8 -45.84 22.48 4.52
N GLY A 9 -45.76 22.49 5.88
CA GLY A 9 -44.51 22.46 6.63
C GLY A 9 -43.72 21.18 6.41
N ARG A 10 -42.41 21.33 6.48
CA ARG A 10 -41.45 20.26 6.74
C ARG A 10 -41.77 19.68 8.11
N GLU A 11 -42.28 18.45 8.15
CA GLU A 11 -42.26 17.66 9.38
C GLU A 11 -40.81 17.26 9.66
N ALA A 12 -40.26 17.91 10.67
CA ALA A 12 -39.04 17.47 11.32
C ALA A 12 -39.35 16.12 11.99
N VAL A 13 -38.62 15.09 11.59
CA VAL A 13 -38.64 13.80 12.30
C VAL A 13 -38.06 14.05 13.68
N THR A 14 -38.95 14.22 14.63
CA THR A 14 -38.63 14.23 16.06
C THR A 14 -38.23 12.81 16.46
N SER A 15 -36.95 12.66 16.81
CA SER A 15 -36.45 11.48 17.52
C SER A 15 -37.19 11.35 18.85
N GLU A 16 -38.03 10.32 18.95
CA GLU A 16 -38.59 9.93 20.26
C GLU A 16 -37.45 9.37 21.13
N PRO A 17 -37.34 9.78 22.40
CA PRO A 17 -36.41 9.22 23.36
C PRO A 17 -36.98 7.97 23.98
N GLY A 18 -36.35 6.83 23.85
CA GLY A 18 -36.53 5.73 24.78
C GLY A 18 -36.94 4.39 24.18
N GLY A 19 -35.96 3.54 24.03
CA GLY A 19 -36.13 2.12 23.80
C GLY A 19 -34.95 1.60 22.98
N VAL A 20 -33.92 1.09 23.64
CA VAL A 20 -32.77 0.44 22.97
C VAL A 20 -33.23 -0.87 22.31
N GLY A 21 -33.90 -0.76 21.17
CA GLY A 21 -34.38 -1.91 20.40
C GLY A 21 -33.20 -2.55 19.61
N VAL A 22 -33.37 -3.83 19.29
CA VAL A 22 -32.38 -4.57 18.52
C VAL A 22 -32.50 -4.20 17.05
N HIS A 23 -31.37 -3.89 16.40
CA HIS A 23 -31.20 -3.75 14.95
C HIS A 23 -30.60 -5.01 14.37
N PHE A 24 -31.02 -5.38 13.19
CA PHE A 24 -30.57 -6.59 12.50
C PHE A 24 -29.96 -6.23 11.14
N ASP A 25 -28.84 -6.86 10.84
CA ASP A 25 -28.12 -6.74 9.60
C ASP A 25 -28.10 -8.10 8.90
N VAL A 26 -28.63 -8.17 7.68
CA VAL A 26 -28.65 -9.38 6.83
C VAL A 26 -27.99 -9.18 5.45
N LEU A 27 -27.71 -7.94 5.06
CA LEU A 27 -27.05 -7.62 3.79
C LEU A 27 -25.50 -7.68 3.94
N GLY A 28 -25.02 -8.79 4.42
CA GLY A 28 -23.66 -9.13 4.78
C GLY A 28 -23.68 -10.24 5.84
N PRO A 29 -22.60 -10.40 6.64
CA PRO A 29 -22.63 -11.30 7.79
C PRO A 29 -23.80 -10.97 8.72
N LEU A 30 -24.55 -12.02 9.14
CA LEU A 30 -25.69 -11.85 10.05
C LEU A 30 -25.24 -11.25 11.38
N ARG A 31 -25.81 -10.08 11.74
CA ARG A 31 -25.55 -9.39 13.02
C ARG A 31 -26.85 -8.93 13.67
N ALA A 32 -26.81 -8.85 14.99
CA ALA A 32 -27.86 -8.17 15.77
C ALA A 32 -27.17 -7.23 16.75
N ARG A 33 -27.62 -5.98 16.84
CA ARG A 33 -27.03 -4.95 17.69
C ARG A 33 -28.07 -4.29 18.57
N ARG A 34 -27.70 -4.04 19.81
CA ARG A 34 -28.51 -3.25 20.76
C ARG A 34 -27.72 -1.99 21.12
N GLY A 35 -28.05 -0.87 20.48
CA GLY A 35 -27.14 0.28 20.45
C GLY A 35 -25.83 -0.10 19.76
N ASP A 36 -24.70 0.14 20.40
CA ASP A 36 -23.37 -0.17 19.89
C ASP A 36 -22.85 -1.57 20.30
N VAL A 37 -23.67 -2.38 20.97
CA VAL A 37 -23.25 -3.68 21.48
C VAL A 37 -23.82 -4.81 20.61
N ASP A 38 -22.95 -5.70 20.14
CA ASP A 38 -23.34 -6.90 19.40
C ASP A 38 -24.05 -7.92 20.33
N VAL A 39 -25.16 -8.47 19.85
CA VAL A 39 -25.93 -9.49 20.53
C VAL A 39 -25.46 -10.89 20.10
N PRO A 40 -25.01 -11.76 21.01
CA PRO A 40 -24.55 -13.10 20.64
C PRO A 40 -25.73 -13.97 20.17
N LEU A 41 -25.71 -14.39 18.91
CA LEU A 41 -26.82 -15.10 18.24
C LEU A 41 -26.80 -16.62 18.44
N GLY A 42 -25.80 -17.14 19.14
CA GLY A 42 -25.72 -18.57 19.51
C GLY A 42 -25.16 -19.46 18.38
N SER A 43 -25.64 -20.72 18.32
CA SER A 43 -25.12 -21.73 17.38
C SER A 43 -25.45 -21.42 15.93
N LEU A 44 -24.76 -22.07 14.97
CA LEU A 44 -25.00 -21.94 13.53
C LEU A 44 -26.49 -22.16 13.21
N GLN A 45 -27.12 -23.19 13.73
CA GLN A 45 -28.53 -23.50 13.50
C GLN A 45 -29.46 -22.41 14.04
N GLN A 46 -29.15 -21.80 15.20
CA GLN A 46 -29.89 -20.64 15.69
C GLN A 46 -29.77 -19.45 14.75
N ARG A 47 -28.58 -19.20 14.22
CA ARG A 47 -28.36 -18.12 13.25
C ARG A 47 -29.11 -18.36 11.94
N VAL A 48 -29.16 -19.61 11.43
CA VAL A 48 -29.96 -19.96 10.24
C VAL A 48 -31.44 -19.71 10.50
N VAL A 49 -31.99 -20.13 11.65
CA VAL A 49 -33.40 -19.84 12.01
C VAL A 49 -33.67 -18.35 12.03
N LEU A 50 -32.79 -17.58 12.65
CA LEU A 50 -32.94 -16.12 12.73
C LEU A 50 -32.85 -15.46 11.35
N ALA A 51 -31.89 -15.87 10.51
CA ALA A 51 -31.73 -15.35 9.16
C ALA A 51 -32.98 -15.56 8.31
N VAL A 52 -33.51 -16.79 8.32
CA VAL A 52 -34.76 -17.12 7.60
C VAL A 52 -35.93 -16.28 8.09
N LEU A 53 -36.06 -16.09 9.40
CA LEU A 53 -37.14 -15.27 9.99
C LEU A 53 -36.98 -13.77 9.68
N LEU A 54 -35.73 -13.27 9.58
CA LEU A 54 -35.42 -11.89 9.21
C LEU A 54 -35.72 -11.63 7.72
N LEU A 55 -35.34 -12.54 6.83
CA LEU A 55 -35.65 -12.42 5.41
C LEU A 55 -37.14 -12.46 5.12
N HIS A 56 -37.94 -13.06 6.03
CA HIS A 56 -39.39 -13.09 6.02
C HIS A 56 -40.00 -12.28 7.17
N ALA A 57 -39.33 -11.21 7.61
CA ALA A 57 -39.82 -10.36 8.71
C ALA A 57 -41.26 -9.92 8.48
N ASN A 58 -42.04 -9.84 9.58
CA ASN A 58 -43.44 -9.45 9.59
C ASN A 58 -44.38 -10.43 8.79
N ARG A 59 -43.88 -11.62 8.45
CA ARG A 59 -44.70 -12.70 7.86
C ARG A 59 -44.53 -14.00 8.66
N PRO A 60 -45.62 -14.75 8.92
CA PRO A 60 -45.49 -15.99 9.68
C PRO A 60 -44.84 -17.08 8.81
N MET A 61 -43.83 -17.76 9.37
CA MET A 61 -43.15 -18.89 8.76
C MET A 61 -43.61 -20.22 9.36
N ALA A 62 -44.10 -21.12 8.52
CA ALA A 62 -44.55 -22.42 9.00
C ALA A 62 -43.40 -23.22 9.65
N ARG A 63 -43.71 -23.95 10.71
CA ARG A 63 -42.73 -24.77 11.44
C ARG A 63 -41.97 -25.72 10.52
N GLN A 64 -42.65 -26.32 9.56
CA GLN A 64 -42.08 -27.28 8.59
C GLN A 64 -41.02 -26.60 7.73
N GLN A 65 -41.27 -25.40 7.25
CA GLN A 65 -40.35 -24.62 6.43
C GLN A 65 -39.07 -24.27 7.21
N LEU A 66 -39.16 -23.95 8.50
CA LEU A 66 -37.98 -23.72 9.34
C LEU A 66 -37.18 -24.99 9.59
N ILE A 67 -37.83 -26.15 9.70
CA ILE A 67 -37.17 -27.45 9.84
C ILE A 67 -36.41 -27.76 8.55
N GLU A 68 -37.01 -27.57 7.40
CA GLU A 68 -36.39 -27.77 6.10
C GLU A 68 -35.22 -26.82 5.88
N ALA A 69 -35.34 -25.56 6.32
CA ALA A 69 -34.26 -24.57 6.25
C ALA A 69 -33.00 -24.95 7.08
N ILE A 70 -33.16 -25.70 8.18
CA ILE A 70 -32.05 -26.07 9.07
C ILE A 70 -31.42 -27.41 8.66
N TRP A 71 -32.25 -28.40 8.33
CA TRP A 71 -31.83 -29.80 8.14
C TRP A 71 -32.01 -30.31 6.71
N GLY A 72 -32.70 -29.60 5.85
CA GLY A 72 -33.03 -30.06 4.51
C GLY A 72 -33.90 -31.31 4.58
N TRP A 73 -33.60 -32.31 3.74
CA TRP A 73 -34.33 -33.59 3.67
C TRP A 73 -33.97 -34.57 4.80
N ASP A 74 -32.87 -34.32 5.54
CA ASP A 74 -32.36 -35.20 6.61
C ASP A 74 -32.76 -34.73 8.01
N ALA A 75 -33.99 -34.23 8.14
CA ALA A 75 -34.48 -33.75 9.43
C ALA A 75 -34.59 -34.89 10.46
N PRO A 76 -34.00 -34.77 11.67
CA PRO A 76 -34.10 -35.81 12.69
C PRO A 76 -35.52 -35.93 13.21
N THR A 77 -35.90 -37.12 13.68
CA THR A 77 -37.27 -37.40 14.20
C THR A 77 -37.71 -36.45 15.32
N TYR A 78 -36.76 -35.84 16.02
CA TYR A 78 -36.97 -34.89 17.10
C TYR A 78 -36.73 -33.42 16.67
N ALA A 79 -36.70 -33.12 15.36
CA ALA A 79 -36.44 -31.78 14.80
C ALA A 79 -37.35 -30.69 15.39
N VAL A 80 -38.61 -31.02 15.68
CA VAL A 80 -39.55 -30.08 16.29
C VAL A 80 -39.09 -29.59 17.67
N ASN A 81 -38.59 -30.48 18.51
CA ASN A 81 -38.09 -30.14 19.83
C ASN A 81 -36.77 -29.32 19.74
N LEU A 82 -35.91 -29.67 18.78
CA LEU A 82 -34.68 -28.88 18.53
C LEU A 82 -35.00 -27.49 18.05
N LEU A 83 -35.92 -27.33 17.10
CA LEU A 83 -36.38 -26.02 16.63
C LEU A 83 -36.92 -25.19 17.78
N GLN A 84 -37.76 -25.77 18.65
CA GLN A 84 -38.27 -25.06 19.84
C GLN A 84 -37.16 -24.61 20.79
N LYS A 85 -36.12 -25.46 20.97
CA LYS A 85 -34.92 -25.09 21.73
C LYS A 85 -34.16 -23.93 21.10
N HIS A 86 -33.96 -23.95 19.78
CA HIS A 86 -33.31 -22.84 19.05
C HIS A 86 -34.09 -21.54 19.15
N VAL A 87 -35.40 -21.57 18.93
CA VAL A 87 -36.31 -20.42 19.11
C VAL A 87 -36.27 -19.88 20.53
N SER A 88 -36.26 -20.77 21.55
CA SER A 88 -36.15 -20.35 22.95
C SER A 88 -34.79 -19.71 23.28
N GLY A 89 -33.70 -20.18 22.63
CA GLY A 89 -32.38 -19.57 22.73
C GLY A 89 -32.34 -18.17 22.11
N LEU A 90 -32.90 -18.05 20.90
CA LEU A 90 -33.00 -16.76 20.20
C LEU A 90 -33.83 -15.73 21.00
N ARG A 91 -34.98 -16.13 21.56
CA ARG A 91 -35.78 -15.25 22.38
C ARG A 91 -34.98 -14.68 23.57
N ARG A 92 -34.18 -15.53 24.24
CA ARG A 92 -33.35 -15.08 25.37
C ARG A 92 -32.24 -14.11 24.91
N ALA A 93 -31.69 -14.30 23.70
CA ALA A 93 -30.66 -13.43 23.17
C ALA A 93 -31.20 -12.07 22.73
N ILE A 94 -32.32 -12.06 21.95
CA ILE A 94 -32.88 -10.82 21.40
C ILE A 94 -33.84 -10.09 22.34
N GLU A 95 -34.43 -10.77 23.32
CA GLU A 95 -35.41 -10.23 24.30
C GLU A 95 -35.05 -10.65 25.75
N PRO A 96 -33.89 -10.32 26.31
CA PRO A 96 -33.50 -10.76 27.66
C PRO A 96 -34.46 -10.23 28.76
N ASP A 97 -34.98 -9.04 28.58
CA ASP A 97 -35.81 -8.34 29.58
C ASP A 97 -37.33 -8.45 29.32
N ARG A 98 -37.76 -9.47 28.62
CA ARG A 98 -39.14 -9.66 28.17
C ARG A 98 -40.19 -9.52 29.30
N ALA A 99 -39.85 -9.92 30.51
CA ALA A 99 -40.76 -9.88 31.66
C ALA A 99 -40.96 -8.46 32.25
N ALA A 100 -40.02 -7.54 31.98
CA ALA A 100 -39.97 -6.21 32.55
C ALA A 100 -40.43 -5.09 31.61
N SER A 101 -40.42 -5.33 30.27
CA SER A 101 -40.50 -4.24 29.30
C SER A 101 -41.89 -3.81 28.83
N GLY A 102 -42.94 -4.61 29.11
CA GLY A 102 -44.34 -4.28 28.68
C GLY A 102 -44.52 -4.18 27.13
N SER A 103 -43.47 -4.33 26.37
CA SER A 103 -43.48 -4.23 24.90
C SER A 103 -43.94 -5.55 24.24
N PRO A 104 -44.59 -5.49 23.06
CA PRO A 104 -44.99 -6.70 22.35
C PRO A 104 -43.74 -7.53 21.96
N PRO A 105 -43.81 -8.86 22.08
CA PRO A 105 -42.68 -9.74 21.83
C PRO A 105 -42.28 -9.71 20.35
N LEU A 106 -40.94 -9.63 20.09
CA LEU A 106 -40.39 -9.65 18.74
C LEU A 106 -40.66 -11.00 18.07
N LEU A 107 -40.38 -12.13 18.75
CA LEU A 107 -40.54 -13.46 18.19
C LEU A 107 -41.74 -14.17 18.82
N THR A 108 -42.83 -14.32 18.07
CA THR A 108 -44.11 -14.88 18.53
C THR A 108 -44.43 -16.18 17.79
N TRP A 109 -45.34 -16.96 18.38
CA TRP A 109 -45.99 -18.07 17.75
C TRP A 109 -47.42 -17.71 17.36
N THR A 110 -47.79 -17.95 16.13
CA THR A 110 -49.16 -17.78 15.60
C THR A 110 -49.71 -19.10 15.09
N PRO A 111 -50.99 -19.26 14.83
CA PRO A 111 -51.54 -20.47 14.19
C PRO A 111 -50.89 -20.81 12.81
N ALA A 112 -50.36 -19.80 12.11
CA ALA A 112 -49.65 -19.99 10.83
C ALA A 112 -48.14 -20.28 10.96
N GLY A 113 -47.56 -20.19 12.18
CA GLY A 113 -46.16 -20.45 12.42
C GLY A 113 -45.46 -19.43 13.31
N TYR A 114 -44.10 -19.39 13.22
CA TYR A 114 -43.29 -18.39 13.92
C TYR A 114 -43.31 -17.06 13.16
N LEU A 115 -43.48 -15.96 13.88
CA LEU A 115 -43.52 -14.60 13.37
C LEU A 115 -42.51 -13.76 14.11
N LEU A 116 -41.60 -13.11 13.36
CA LEU A 116 -40.67 -12.11 13.86
C LEU A 116 -41.22 -10.72 13.50
N ASN A 117 -41.71 -10.01 14.52
CA ASN A 117 -42.29 -8.67 14.37
C ASN A 117 -41.17 -7.62 14.49
N LEU A 118 -40.90 -6.90 13.41
CA LEU A 118 -39.92 -5.83 13.39
C LEU A 118 -40.58 -4.47 13.06
N ALA A 119 -40.25 -3.46 13.82
CA ALA A 119 -40.60 -2.09 13.49
C ALA A 119 -39.81 -1.60 12.27
N SER A 120 -40.35 -0.67 11.52
CA SER A 120 -39.69 -0.04 10.38
C SER A 120 -38.32 0.54 10.78
N GLY A 121 -37.30 0.33 9.93
CA GLY A 121 -35.95 0.82 10.14
C GLY A 121 -35.06 -0.07 11.04
N ARG A 122 -35.55 -1.20 11.52
CA ARG A 122 -34.80 -2.15 12.35
C ARG A 122 -34.05 -3.23 11.56
N LEU A 123 -34.31 -3.35 10.28
CA LEU A 123 -33.68 -4.31 9.36
C LEU A 123 -33.03 -3.56 8.21
N ASP A 124 -31.77 -3.82 7.94
CA ASP A 124 -31.01 -3.22 6.83
C ASP A 124 -31.64 -3.51 5.46
N LEU A 125 -32.20 -4.71 5.26
CA LEU A 125 -32.92 -5.08 4.04
C LEU A 125 -34.15 -4.18 3.79
N ASP A 126 -34.95 -3.89 4.82
CA ASP A 126 -36.09 -2.98 4.68
C ASP A 126 -35.65 -1.55 4.35
N ASN A 127 -34.53 -1.10 4.92
CA ASN A 127 -33.96 0.21 4.63
C ASN A 127 -33.44 0.30 3.19
N PHE A 128 -32.78 -0.75 2.69
CA PHE A 128 -32.37 -0.84 1.28
C PHE A 128 -33.57 -0.79 0.34
N VAL A 129 -34.60 -1.63 0.57
CA VAL A 129 -35.80 -1.67 -0.28
C VAL A 129 -36.48 -0.31 -0.31
N ARG A 130 -36.62 0.35 0.85
CA ARG A 130 -37.21 1.70 0.96
C ARG A 130 -36.41 2.74 0.19
N ALA A 131 -35.07 2.71 0.30
CA ALA A 131 -34.19 3.63 -0.41
C ALA A 131 -34.37 3.50 -1.95
N VAL A 132 -34.46 2.25 -2.46
CA VAL A 132 -34.74 2.00 -3.90
C VAL A 132 -36.12 2.54 -4.31
N GLU A 133 -37.16 2.37 -3.47
CA GLU A 133 -38.50 2.89 -3.78
C GLU A 133 -38.51 4.43 -3.79
N ILE A 134 -37.86 5.08 -2.81
CA ILE A 134 -37.71 6.54 -2.79
C ILE A 134 -37.00 7.04 -4.04
N ALA A 135 -35.92 6.37 -4.44
CA ALA A 135 -35.18 6.73 -5.63
C ALA A 135 -36.02 6.63 -6.91
N ARG A 136 -36.82 5.58 -7.07
CA ARG A 136 -37.74 5.42 -8.20
C ARG A 136 -38.80 6.51 -8.25
N LEU A 137 -39.35 6.89 -7.09
CA LEU A 137 -40.30 7.99 -6.99
C LEU A 137 -39.65 9.35 -7.33
N ALA A 138 -38.45 9.60 -6.81
CA ALA A 138 -37.68 10.81 -7.14
C ALA A 138 -37.38 10.88 -8.64
N ARG A 139 -36.94 9.78 -9.24
CA ARG A 139 -36.72 9.67 -10.70
C ARG A 139 -37.98 9.95 -11.51
N ALA A 140 -39.11 9.40 -11.10
CA ALA A 140 -40.41 9.63 -11.77
C ALA A 140 -40.85 11.10 -11.69
N ASN A 141 -40.43 11.82 -10.65
CA ASN A 141 -40.67 13.25 -10.46
C ASN A 141 -39.61 14.13 -11.17
N GLY A 142 -38.61 13.56 -11.85
CA GLY A 142 -37.54 14.28 -12.53
C GLY A 142 -36.40 14.75 -11.58
N ASP A 143 -36.44 14.40 -10.31
CA ASP A 143 -35.38 14.76 -9.32
C ASP A 143 -34.27 13.70 -9.33
N LEU A 144 -33.42 13.76 -10.36
CA LEU A 144 -32.30 12.82 -10.53
C LEU A 144 -31.27 12.91 -9.38
N PRO A 145 -30.91 14.11 -8.86
CA PRO A 145 -29.99 14.20 -7.70
C PRO A 145 -30.51 13.48 -6.44
N ALA A 146 -31.80 13.66 -6.10
CA ALA A 146 -32.39 12.97 -4.96
C ALA A 146 -32.49 11.45 -5.20
N ALA A 147 -32.78 11.03 -6.44
CA ALA A 147 -32.77 9.62 -6.82
C ALA A 147 -31.39 8.98 -6.68
N ALA A 148 -30.33 9.67 -7.16
CA ALA A 148 -28.94 9.21 -7.02
C ALA A 148 -28.55 9.07 -5.55
N THR A 149 -28.83 10.09 -4.74
CA THR A 149 -28.52 10.08 -3.28
C THR A 149 -29.18 8.90 -2.59
N SER A 150 -30.47 8.67 -2.83
CA SER A 150 -31.21 7.56 -2.22
C SER A 150 -30.68 6.19 -2.60
N LEU A 151 -30.28 5.98 -3.88
CA LEU A 151 -29.67 4.73 -4.32
C LEU A 151 -28.28 4.51 -3.72
N HIS A 152 -27.45 5.55 -3.65
CA HIS A 152 -26.16 5.46 -2.99
C HIS A 152 -26.29 5.12 -1.51
N GLU A 153 -27.20 5.75 -0.79
CA GLU A 153 -27.48 5.41 0.61
C GLU A 153 -28.01 3.98 0.77
N GLY A 154 -28.92 3.54 -0.11
CA GLY A 154 -29.45 2.18 -0.09
C GLY A 154 -28.39 1.12 -0.32
N LEU A 155 -27.49 1.34 -1.27
CA LEU A 155 -26.41 0.38 -1.59
C LEU A 155 -25.35 0.30 -0.47
N ARG A 156 -25.19 1.29 0.38
CA ARG A 156 -24.29 1.25 1.57
C ARG A 156 -24.70 0.22 2.62
N PHE A 157 -25.95 -0.23 2.65
CA PHE A 157 -26.34 -1.30 3.57
C PHE A 157 -25.72 -2.64 3.24
N TRP A 158 -25.22 -2.81 2.00
CA TRP A 158 -24.54 -4.04 1.56
C TRP A 158 -23.08 -4.04 2.06
N ARG A 159 -22.75 -5.08 2.85
CA ARG A 159 -21.42 -5.28 3.47
C ARG A 159 -20.79 -6.59 3.05
N GLY A 160 -21.36 -7.26 2.08
CA GLY A 160 -20.95 -8.57 1.58
C GLY A 160 -22.14 -9.36 1.01
N MET A 161 -21.99 -10.66 0.97
CA MET A 161 -23.09 -11.57 0.57
C MET A 161 -24.16 -11.61 1.65
N ALA A 162 -25.44 -11.58 1.28
CA ALA A 162 -26.52 -11.62 2.27
C ALA A 162 -26.46 -12.87 3.15
N CYS A 163 -26.53 -12.70 4.46
CA CYS A 163 -26.39 -13.78 5.44
C CYS A 163 -25.09 -14.59 5.27
N GLU A 164 -23.98 -13.93 4.98
CA GLU A 164 -22.69 -14.55 4.76
C GLU A 164 -22.29 -15.51 5.88
N GLY A 165 -21.67 -16.66 5.51
CA GLY A 165 -21.27 -17.71 6.45
C GLY A 165 -22.41 -18.60 6.98
N LEU A 166 -23.63 -18.43 6.46
CA LEU A 166 -24.75 -19.33 6.74
C LEU A 166 -25.17 -20.02 5.46
N SER A 167 -25.46 -21.32 5.46
CA SER A 167 -25.93 -22.07 4.29
C SER A 167 -27.17 -22.88 4.60
N SER A 168 -28.17 -22.77 3.73
CA SER A 168 -29.31 -23.66 3.66
C SER A 168 -30.04 -23.42 2.31
N PRO A 169 -30.74 -24.43 1.76
CA PRO A 169 -31.39 -24.30 0.44
C PRO A 169 -32.32 -23.08 0.32
N LEU A 170 -32.98 -22.71 1.41
CA LEU A 170 -33.88 -21.55 1.45
C LEU A 170 -33.10 -20.23 1.48
N LEU A 171 -32.00 -20.17 2.26
CA LEU A 171 -31.15 -18.98 2.32
C LEU A 171 -30.42 -18.75 1.00
N ASP A 172 -29.98 -19.81 0.36
CA ASP A 172 -29.25 -19.73 -0.91
C ASP A 172 -30.15 -19.17 -2.01
N ALA A 173 -31.40 -19.65 -2.13
CA ALA A 173 -32.40 -19.11 -3.06
C ALA A 173 -32.73 -17.61 -2.78
N GLU A 174 -32.83 -17.22 -1.52
CA GLU A 174 -33.09 -15.80 -1.17
C GLU A 174 -31.85 -14.92 -1.42
N ARG A 175 -30.62 -15.44 -1.27
CA ARG A 175 -29.38 -14.74 -1.66
C ARG A 175 -29.37 -14.39 -3.15
N ASP A 176 -29.65 -15.37 -4.00
CA ASP A 176 -29.68 -15.14 -5.45
C ASP A 176 -30.68 -14.06 -5.81
N ARG A 177 -31.86 -14.10 -5.19
CA ARG A 177 -32.88 -13.08 -5.36
C ARG A 177 -32.45 -11.69 -4.87
N LEU A 178 -31.74 -11.63 -3.75
CA LEU A 178 -31.21 -10.38 -3.22
C LEU A 178 -30.03 -9.85 -4.03
N ALA A 179 -29.17 -10.73 -4.54
CA ALA A 179 -28.09 -10.36 -5.47
C ALA A 179 -28.65 -9.73 -6.75
N GLU A 180 -29.71 -10.31 -7.33
CA GLU A 180 -30.42 -9.74 -8.47
C GLU A 180 -31.01 -8.35 -8.18
N ARG A 181 -31.57 -8.16 -7.00
CA ARG A 181 -32.06 -6.85 -6.58
C ARG A 181 -30.95 -5.83 -6.42
N ARG A 182 -29.80 -6.25 -5.87
CA ARG A 182 -28.62 -5.40 -5.72
C ARG A 182 -28.11 -4.92 -7.06
N ILE A 183 -27.88 -5.84 -8.01
CA ILE A 183 -27.34 -5.48 -9.32
C ILE A 183 -28.30 -4.59 -10.12
N THR A 184 -29.61 -4.84 -10.02
CA THR A 184 -30.62 -3.96 -10.63
C THR A 184 -30.58 -2.54 -10.04
N ALA A 185 -30.41 -2.41 -8.73
CA ALA A 185 -30.28 -1.09 -8.08
C ALA A 185 -28.97 -0.39 -8.50
N ILE A 186 -27.88 -1.15 -8.73
CA ILE A 186 -26.62 -0.62 -9.27
C ILE A 186 -26.82 -0.11 -10.70
N GLU A 187 -27.49 -0.89 -11.57
CA GLU A 187 -27.80 -0.45 -12.93
C GLU A 187 -28.65 0.83 -12.96
N GLU A 188 -29.66 0.93 -12.07
CA GLU A 188 -30.50 2.14 -11.95
C GLU A 188 -29.67 3.34 -11.47
N ARG A 189 -28.76 3.14 -10.51
CA ARG A 189 -27.86 4.19 -10.01
C ARG A 189 -26.93 4.68 -11.11
N VAL A 190 -26.27 3.74 -11.81
CA VAL A 190 -25.31 4.08 -12.89
C VAL A 190 -26.02 4.85 -14.01
N ASP A 191 -27.22 4.44 -14.38
CA ASP A 191 -28.02 5.13 -15.41
C ASP A 191 -28.35 6.60 -15.01
N ILE A 192 -28.70 6.80 -13.72
CA ILE A 192 -28.94 8.13 -13.17
C ILE A 192 -27.64 8.94 -13.08
N ASP A 193 -26.54 8.35 -12.65
CA ASP A 193 -25.26 9.02 -12.55
C ASP A 193 -24.71 9.43 -13.94
N LEU A 194 -24.93 8.61 -14.96
CA LEU A 194 -24.66 8.96 -16.37
C LEU A 194 -25.53 10.14 -16.84
N ALA A 195 -26.82 10.16 -16.45
CA ALA A 195 -27.73 11.27 -16.79
C ALA A 195 -27.32 12.58 -16.08
N LEU A 196 -26.66 12.48 -14.91
CA LEU A 196 -26.08 13.60 -14.16
C LEU A 196 -24.68 14.02 -14.66
N GLY A 197 -24.16 13.41 -15.74
CA GLY A 197 -22.87 13.75 -16.33
C GLY A 197 -21.64 13.14 -15.65
N ARG A 198 -21.80 12.18 -14.74
CA ARG A 198 -20.69 11.53 -13.99
C ARG A 198 -20.01 10.38 -14.74
N HIS A 199 -19.94 10.47 -16.06
CA HIS A 199 -19.52 9.36 -16.92
C HIS A 199 -18.03 8.96 -16.72
N PHE A 200 -17.15 9.89 -16.34
CA PHE A 200 -15.73 9.57 -16.10
C PHE A 200 -15.53 8.61 -14.90
N ASP A 201 -16.27 8.87 -13.82
CA ASP A 201 -16.11 8.14 -12.56
C ASP A 201 -16.66 6.71 -12.63
N LEU A 202 -17.54 6.45 -13.61
CA LEU A 202 -18.24 5.19 -13.73
C LEU A 202 -17.51 4.14 -14.59
N ILE A 203 -16.52 4.52 -15.40
CA ILE A 203 -15.89 3.60 -16.36
C ILE A 203 -15.24 2.41 -15.65
N ALA A 204 -14.43 2.66 -14.62
CA ALA A 204 -13.74 1.59 -13.88
C ALA A 204 -14.73 0.65 -13.19
N GLU A 205 -15.76 1.20 -12.54
CA GLU A 205 -16.82 0.42 -11.90
C GLU A 205 -17.61 -0.41 -12.92
N LEU A 206 -17.94 0.18 -14.07
CA LEU A 206 -18.66 -0.53 -15.13
C LEU A 206 -17.81 -1.62 -15.80
N GLN A 207 -16.51 -1.42 -15.95
CA GLN A 207 -15.60 -2.45 -16.42
C GLN A 207 -15.57 -3.63 -15.46
N GLN A 208 -15.49 -3.38 -14.17
CA GLN A 208 -15.58 -4.42 -13.14
C GLN A 208 -16.93 -5.13 -13.19
N LEU A 209 -18.05 -4.41 -13.17
CA LEU A 209 -19.40 -4.98 -13.20
C LEU A 209 -19.69 -5.80 -14.48
N THR A 210 -19.18 -5.37 -15.63
CA THR A 210 -19.33 -6.12 -16.88
C THR A 210 -18.48 -7.38 -16.90
N SER A 211 -17.36 -7.39 -16.18
CA SER A 211 -16.55 -8.57 -15.95
C SER A 211 -17.25 -9.56 -15.00
N GLU A 212 -17.81 -9.06 -13.88
CA GLU A 212 -18.53 -9.88 -12.90
C GLU A 212 -19.87 -10.44 -13.45
N HIS A 213 -20.49 -9.73 -14.39
CA HIS A 213 -21.79 -10.08 -14.99
C HIS A 213 -21.75 -10.07 -16.52
N PRO A 214 -20.98 -10.98 -17.16
CA PRO A 214 -20.67 -10.91 -18.58
C PRO A 214 -21.90 -11.06 -19.52
N LEU A 215 -22.95 -11.70 -19.04
CA LEU A 215 -24.20 -11.88 -19.80
C LEU A 215 -25.21 -10.73 -19.64
N ARG A 216 -24.85 -9.71 -18.80
CA ARG A 216 -25.73 -8.54 -18.59
C ARG A 216 -25.49 -7.46 -19.63
N GLU A 217 -26.23 -7.53 -20.74
CA GLU A 217 -26.11 -6.58 -21.84
C GLU A 217 -26.36 -5.12 -21.41
N ARG A 218 -27.22 -4.90 -20.39
CA ARG A 218 -27.50 -3.55 -19.89
C ARG A 218 -26.28 -2.87 -19.30
N LEU A 219 -25.46 -3.58 -18.52
CA LEU A 219 -24.20 -3.04 -17.99
C LEU A 219 -23.21 -2.70 -19.11
N ARG A 220 -23.14 -3.56 -20.14
CA ARG A 220 -22.32 -3.32 -21.32
C ARG A 220 -22.76 -2.08 -22.11
N GLY A 221 -24.09 -1.88 -22.24
CA GLY A 221 -24.66 -0.68 -22.85
C GLY A 221 -24.32 0.59 -22.04
N LEU A 222 -24.39 0.55 -20.71
CA LEU A 222 -24.00 1.65 -19.84
C LEU A 222 -22.49 1.96 -19.96
N LEU A 223 -21.64 0.92 -20.08
CA LEU A 223 -20.20 1.09 -20.31
C LEU A 223 -19.92 1.72 -21.67
N MET A 224 -20.59 1.26 -22.74
CA MET A 224 -20.46 1.86 -24.08
C MET A 224 -20.84 3.34 -24.07
N LEU A 225 -21.95 3.70 -23.41
CA LEU A 225 -22.39 5.08 -23.29
C LEU A 225 -21.42 5.96 -22.48
N ALA A 226 -20.90 5.43 -21.37
CA ALA A 226 -19.88 6.11 -20.55
C ALA A 226 -18.61 6.38 -21.36
N LEU A 227 -18.09 5.38 -22.06
CA LEU A 227 -16.91 5.50 -22.93
C LEU A 227 -17.13 6.50 -24.07
N TYR A 228 -18.28 6.45 -24.72
CA TYR A 228 -18.64 7.39 -25.80
C TYR A 228 -18.65 8.83 -25.30
N ARG A 229 -19.30 9.10 -24.17
CA ARG A 229 -19.35 10.43 -23.54
C ARG A 229 -17.99 10.94 -23.04
N CYS A 230 -17.05 10.04 -22.81
CA CYS A 230 -15.65 10.39 -22.50
C CYS A 230 -14.77 10.58 -23.75
N GLY A 231 -15.34 10.56 -24.97
CA GLY A 231 -14.59 10.65 -26.21
C GLY A 231 -13.80 9.39 -26.60
N ARG A 232 -13.98 8.26 -25.89
CA ARG A 232 -13.29 6.97 -26.10
C ARG A 232 -14.07 6.07 -27.07
N LEU A 233 -14.39 6.62 -28.26
CA LEU A 233 -15.23 5.97 -29.27
C LEU A 233 -14.72 4.57 -29.68
N SER A 234 -13.42 4.42 -29.91
CA SER A 234 -12.81 3.15 -30.31
C SER A 234 -13.04 2.03 -29.28
N GLU A 235 -12.99 2.37 -27.99
CA GLU A 235 -13.20 1.44 -26.90
C GLU A 235 -14.69 1.12 -26.71
N ALA A 236 -15.57 2.11 -26.84
CA ALA A 236 -17.01 1.85 -26.85
C ALA A 236 -17.42 0.83 -27.92
N LEU A 237 -16.86 0.97 -29.14
CA LEU A 237 -17.10 0.01 -30.24
C LEU A 237 -16.40 -1.34 -30.01
N ALA A 238 -15.29 -1.38 -29.27
CA ALA A 238 -14.63 -2.63 -28.87
C ALA A 238 -15.51 -3.43 -27.91
N VAL A 239 -16.10 -2.79 -26.89
CA VAL A 239 -17.03 -3.42 -25.94
C VAL A 239 -18.18 -4.11 -26.66
N PHE A 240 -18.76 -3.48 -27.71
CA PHE A 240 -19.82 -4.12 -28.51
C PHE A 240 -19.34 -5.37 -29.25
N ARG A 241 -18.16 -5.29 -29.90
CA ARG A 241 -17.60 -6.44 -30.63
C ARG A 241 -17.28 -7.62 -29.71
N GLU A 242 -16.69 -7.33 -28.55
CA GLU A 242 -16.41 -8.33 -27.53
C GLU A 242 -17.69 -8.97 -27.00
N THR A 243 -18.70 -8.15 -26.72
CA THR A 243 -20.01 -8.65 -26.28
C THR A 243 -20.65 -9.56 -27.32
N ARG A 244 -20.61 -9.16 -28.58
CA ARG A 244 -21.19 -9.95 -29.70
C ARG A 244 -20.45 -11.28 -29.86
N ASN A 245 -19.11 -11.27 -29.82
CA ASN A 245 -18.32 -12.49 -29.91
C ASN A 245 -18.65 -13.42 -28.74
N TYR A 246 -18.69 -12.90 -27.53
CA TYR A 246 -18.98 -13.67 -26.32
C TYR A 246 -20.38 -14.31 -26.37
N LEU A 247 -21.43 -13.54 -26.74
CA LEU A 247 -22.80 -14.05 -26.84
C LEU A 247 -22.94 -15.08 -27.97
N ASN A 248 -22.19 -14.90 -29.05
CA ASN A 248 -22.24 -15.84 -30.18
C ASN A 248 -21.49 -17.15 -29.85
N GLU A 249 -20.35 -17.07 -29.15
CA GLU A 249 -19.58 -18.23 -28.74
C GLU A 249 -20.26 -19.03 -27.62
N GLU A 250 -20.81 -18.36 -26.61
CA GLU A 250 -21.40 -19.02 -25.43
C GLU A 250 -22.87 -19.45 -25.63
N LEU A 251 -23.67 -18.65 -26.32
CA LEU A 251 -25.11 -18.86 -26.43
C LEU A 251 -25.60 -19.03 -27.86
N GLY A 252 -24.78 -18.77 -28.87
CA GLY A 252 -25.18 -18.81 -30.27
C GLY A 252 -26.18 -17.71 -30.65
N VAL A 253 -26.22 -16.59 -29.94
CA VAL A 253 -27.18 -15.50 -30.16
C VAL A 253 -26.50 -14.17 -30.46
N GLU A 254 -27.16 -13.32 -31.23
CA GLU A 254 -26.70 -11.92 -31.41
C GLU A 254 -27.12 -11.06 -30.22
N PRO A 255 -26.41 -9.94 -29.96
CA PRO A 255 -26.79 -8.98 -28.92
C PRO A 255 -28.25 -8.52 -29.05
N GLY A 256 -28.86 -8.21 -27.91
CA GLY A 256 -30.24 -7.75 -27.86
C GLY A 256 -30.44 -6.39 -28.56
N GLN A 257 -31.67 -6.11 -28.99
CA GLN A 257 -32.03 -4.95 -29.79
C GLN A 257 -31.52 -3.61 -29.18
N GLN A 258 -31.63 -3.42 -27.88
CA GLN A 258 -31.22 -2.18 -27.21
C GLN A 258 -29.71 -1.92 -27.36
N LEU A 259 -28.87 -2.95 -27.25
CA LEU A 259 -27.43 -2.83 -27.40
C LEU A 259 -27.04 -2.58 -28.87
N GLN A 260 -27.77 -3.20 -29.83
CA GLN A 260 -27.59 -2.95 -31.25
C GLN A 260 -27.98 -1.51 -31.62
N GLU A 261 -29.11 -1.01 -31.12
CA GLU A 261 -29.54 0.38 -31.31
C GLU A 261 -28.51 1.39 -30.74
N LEU A 262 -28.02 1.17 -29.53
CA LEU A 262 -26.98 2.00 -28.94
C LEU A 262 -25.70 2.00 -29.80
N HIS A 263 -25.28 0.82 -30.29
CA HIS A 263 -24.14 0.72 -31.20
C HIS A 263 -24.34 1.54 -32.49
N GLN A 264 -25.52 1.49 -33.09
CA GLN A 264 -25.87 2.27 -34.28
C GLN A 264 -25.85 3.78 -33.98
N GLN A 265 -26.41 4.19 -32.85
CA GLN A 265 -26.41 5.59 -32.42
C GLN A 265 -24.97 6.11 -32.18
N ILE A 266 -24.09 5.30 -31.58
CA ILE A 266 -22.68 5.63 -31.41
C ILE A 266 -21.96 5.78 -32.75
N LEU A 267 -22.25 4.88 -33.73
CA LEU A 267 -21.65 4.94 -35.07
C LEU A 267 -22.10 6.16 -35.86
N SER A 268 -23.36 6.58 -35.67
CA SER A 268 -23.92 7.75 -36.35
C SER A 268 -23.64 9.07 -35.61
N ALA A 269 -22.92 9.06 -34.48
CA ALA A 269 -22.69 10.19 -33.59
C ALA A 269 -24.02 10.95 -33.28
N ASP A 270 -25.04 10.19 -32.86
CA ASP A 270 -26.37 10.73 -32.57
C ASP A 270 -26.32 11.69 -31.37
N SER A 271 -26.76 12.92 -31.59
CA SER A 271 -26.73 13.97 -30.55
C SER A 271 -27.62 13.66 -29.33
N SER A 272 -28.53 12.67 -29.44
CA SER A 272 -29.29 12.21 -28.28
C SER A 272 -28.45 11.48 -27.22
N LEU A 273 -27.25 11.04 -27.58
CA LEU A 273 -26.29 10.44 -26.65
C LEU A 273 -25.46 11.45 -25.87
N ASP A 274 -25.44 12.72 -26.29
CA ASP A 274 -24.66 13.78 -25.64
C ASP A 274 -25.17 14.07 -24.22
N ALA A 275 -24.25 14.33 -23.29
CA ALA A 275 -24.62 14.66 -21.92
C ALA A 275 -25.24 16.06 -21.84
N ALA A 276 -26.35 16.21 -21.11
CA ALA A 276 -26.85 17.53 -20.73
C ALA A 276 -25.77 18.27 -19.90
N PRO A 277 -25.65 19.63 -20.03
CA PRO A 277 -24.66 20.38 -19.30
C PRO A 277 -24.83 20.16 -17.78
N ALA A 278 -23.73 19.82 -17.11
CA ALA A 278 -23.69 19.48 -15.70
C ALA A 278 -24.23 20.62 -14.82
N VAL A 279 -25.22 20.32 -13.99
CA VAL A 279 -25.66 21.19 -12.90
C VAL A 279 -24.74 20.86 -11.71
N GLU A 280 -23.92 21.84 -11.34
CA GLU A 280 -23.02 21.76 -10.21
C GLU A 280 -23.81 21.68 -8.89
N VAL A 281 -23.97 20.47 -8.34
CA VAL A 281 -24.54 20.27 -7.02
C VAL A 281 -23.40 19.85 -6.08
N ALA A 282 -23.14 20.71 -5.09
CA ALA A 282 -22.16 20.47 -4.04
C ALA A 282 -22.45 19.13 -3.31
N LEU A 283 -21.59 18.15 -3.50
CA LEU A 283 -21.68 16.87 -2.83
C LEU A 283 -21.07 16.96 -1.43
N VAL A 284 -21.88 16.65 -0.44
CA VAL A 284 -21.44 16.34 0.93
C VAL A 284 -20.86 14.93 0.89
N SER A 285 -19.54 14.85 0.96
CA SER A 285 -18.81 13.59 0.95
C SER A 285 -18.96 12.85 2.28
N GLY A 286 -19.50 11.63 2.24
CA GLY A 286 -19.32 10.63 3.29
C GLY A 286 -18.38 9.51 2.77
N PRO A 287 -17.66 8.79 3.64
CA PRO A 287 -16.46 8.05 3.26
C PRO A 287 -16.74 6.85 2.36
N VAL A 288 -16.27 6.92 1.15
CA VAL A 288 -16.04 5.79 0.25
C VAL A 288 -14.72 5.15 0.73
N SER A 289 -14.63 3.82 0.72
CA SER A 289 -13.37 3.10 0.91
C SER A 289 -12.41 3.59 -0.18
N GLU A 290 -11.49 4.44 0.23
CA GLU A 290 -10.61 5.21 -0.62
C GLU A 290 -9.57 4.27 -1.22
N ALA A 291 -9.54 4.17 -2.55
CA ALA A 291 -8.23 4.06 -3.20
C ALA A 291 -7.41 5.21 -2.63
N ARG A 292 -6.33 4.90 -1.90
CA ARG A 292 -5.54 5.90 -1.18
C ARG A 292 -5.01 6.91 -2.17
N THR A 293 -5.63 8.09 -2.22
CA THR A 293 -5.07 9.22 -2.97
C THR A 293 -3.72 9.54 -2.34
N PRO A 294 -2.62 9.56 -3.09
CA PRO A 294 -1.31 9.89 -2.54
C PRO A 294 -1.34 11.23 -1.80
N ALA A 295 -0.90 11.26 -0.55
CA ALA A 295 -0.86 12.46 0.28
C ALA A 295 0.54 12.60 0.92
N GLN A 296 1.56 12.85 0.09
CA GLN A 296 2.97 12.77 0.47
C GLN A 296 3.60 14.12 0.85
N LEU A 297 2.83 15.21 0.89
CA LEU A 297 3.39 16.52 1.22
C LEU A 297 3.99 16.55 2.63
N PRO A 298 5.24 17.04 2.81
CA PRO A 298 5.83 17.29 4.11
C PRO A 298 5.02 18.30 4.95
N HIS A 299 5.24 18.31 6.26
CA HIS A 299 4.60 19.28 7.13
C HIS A 299 4.94 20.73 6.79
N THR A 300 3.96 21.62 6.91
CA THR A 300 4.19 23.07 6.79
C THR A 300 4.83 23.64 8.06
N MET A 301 5.69 24.63 7.91
CA MET A 301 6.14 25.42 9.05
C MET A 301 5.03 26.37 9.52
N ALA A 302 4.64 26.26 10.79
CA ALA A 302 3.62 27.14 11.39
C ALA A 302 4.01 28.63 11.36
N ASP A 303 5.32 28.92 11.33
CA ASP A 303 5.89 30.26 11.41
C ASP A 303 6.38 30.82 10.06
N PHE A 304 5.87 30.33 8.94
CA PHE A 304 6.24 30.84 7.62
C PHE A 304 5.95 32.35 7.53
N THR A 305 6.95 33.13 7.13
CA THR A 305 6.88 34.61 7.13
C THR A 305 7.64 35.17 5.93
N GLY A 306 7.06 36.21 5.29
CA GLY A 306 7.62 36.82 4.08
C GLY A 306 7.24 36.08 2.82
N ARG A 307 7.92 36.35 1.74
CA ARG A 307 7.73 35.69 0.43
C ARG A 307 6.33 35.94 -0.16
N THR A 308 5.73 37.09 0.18
CA THR A 308 4.38 37.45 -0.30
C THR A 308 4.35 37.64 -1.79
N ASP A 309 5.40 38.21 -2.35
CA ASP A 309 5.49 38.52 -3.77
C ASP A 309 5.71 37.25 -4.58
N GLU A 310 6.59 36.37 -4.13
CA GLU A 310 6.82 35.06 -4.73
C GLU A 310 5.58 34.16 -4.67
N LEU A 311 4.86 34.13 -3.53
CA LEU A 311 3.60 33.39 -3.42
C LEU A 311 2.52 33.97 -4.35
N SER A 312 2.45 35.31 -4.52
CA SER A 312 1.50 35.98 -5.42
C SER A 312 1.83 35.68 -6.87
N GLU A 313 3.13 35.63 -7.23
CA GLU A 313 3.59 35.22 -8.55
C GLU A 313 3.21 33.80 -8.86
N LEU A 314 3.46 32.86 -7.95
CA LEU A 314 3.05 31.44 -8.07
C LEU A 314 1.52 31.30 -8.18
N ASP A 315 0.74 32.05 -7.42
CA ASP A 315 -0.74 32.05 -7.51
C ASP A 315 -1.21 32.59 -8.88
N SER A 316 -0.49 33.60 -9.44
CA SER A 316 -0.80 34.14 -10.75
C SER A 316 -0.53 33.16 -11.88
N LEU A 317 0.56 32.35 -11.78
CA LEU A 317 0.87 31.27 -12.73
C LEU A 317 -0.24 30.22 -12.75
N LEU A 318 -0.74 29.83 -11.57
CA LEU A 318 -1.82 28.85 -11.45
C LEU A 318 -3.16 29.37 -12.02
N THR A 319 -3.38 30.71 -11.97
CA THR A 319 -4.59 31.34 -12.54
C THR A 319 -4.48 31.54 -14.03
N ALA A 320 -3.27 31.74 -14.55
CA ALA A 320 -2.99 31.93 -15.98
C ALA A 320 -2.83 30.60 -16.75
N GLN A 321 -2.80 29.48 -16.04
CA GLN A 321 -2.63 28.13 -16.63
C GLN A 321 -3.75 27.87 -17.65
N ALA A 322 -3.38 27.47 -18.86
CA ALA A 322 -4.33 27.01 -19.87
C ALA A 322 -4.91 25.65 -19.41
N ALA A 323 -6.19 25.44 -19.67
CA ALA A 323 -6.89 24.20 -19.25
C ALA A 323 -6.25 22.91 -19.79
N ASP A 324 -5.49 23.00 -20.87
CA ASP A 324 -4.93 21.85 -21.61
C ASP A 324 -3.42 21.65 -21.36
N SER A 325 -2.82 22.26 -20.32
CA SER A 325 -1.39 22.16 -20.07
C SER A 325 -1.05 21.75 -18.62
N VAL A 326 0.13 21.15 -18.44
CA VAL A 326 0.74 20.94 -17.12
C VAL A 326 1.43 22.24 -16.69
N LEU A 327 1.15 22.72 -15.48
CA LEU A 327 1.92 23.81 -14.90
C LEU A 327 3.24 23.27 -14.35
N VAL A 328 4.36 23.75 -14.86
CA VAL A 328 5.68 23.48 -14.26
C VAL A 328 6.23 24.76 -13.66
N ALA A 329 6.23 24.89 -12.34
CA ALA A 329 6.79 26.00 -11.59
C ALA A 329 8.16 25.60 -11.03
N MET A 330 9.21 26.25 -11.47
CA MET A 330 10.56 26.01 -11.00
C MET A 330 10.99 27.10 -10.01
N ILE A 331 11.36 26.70 -8.81
CA ILE A 331 11.85 27.57 -7.74
C ILE A 331 13.37 27.41 -7.63
N ALA A 332 14.12 28.38 -8.14
CA ALA A 332 15.58 28.39 -8.13
C ALA A 332 16.13 29.39 -7.09
N GLY A 333 17.34 29.18 -6.62
CA GLY A 333 18.00 30.11 -5.69
C GLY A 333 19.12 29.47 -4.91
N THR A 334 19.83 30.27 -4.10
CA THR A 334 20.98 29.85 -3.30
C THR A 334 20.60 28.80 -2.22
N PRO A 335 21.57 27.99 -1.75
CA PRO A 335 21.34 27.07 -0.63
C PRO A 335 20.83 27.80 0.64
N GLY A 336 19.87 27.22 1.36
CA GLY A 336 19.37 27.80 2.63
C GLY A 336 18.41 28.97 2.50
N VAL A 337 18.09 29.44 1.27
CA VAL A 337 17.19 30.56 1.00
C VAL A 337 15.70 30.26 1.26
N GLY A 338 15.35 28.98 1.48
CA GLY A 338 14.00 28.54 1.80
C GLY A 338 13.15 28.09 0.59
N LYS A 339 13.79 27.60 -0.50
CA LYS A 339 13.08 27.06 -1.68
C LYS A 339 12.10 25.95 -1.35
N THR A 340 12.57 24.91 -0.67
CA THR A 340 11.74 23.76 -0.24
C THR A 340 10.60 24.24 0.65
N THR A 341 10.87 25.12 1.59
CA THR A 341 9.85 25.67 2.50
C THR A 341 8.79 26.45 1.73
N LEU A 342 9.19 27.28 0.74
CA LEU A 342 8.26 28.02 -0.13
C LEU A 342 7.43 27.06 -0.99
N ALA A 343 8.06 26.05 -1.59
CA ALA A 343 7.40 25.04 -2.41
C ALA A 343 6.34 24.26 -1.60
N VAL A 344 6.71 23.76 -0.42
CA VAL A 344 5.81 23.03 0.47
C VAL A 344 4.67 23.93 0.97
N GLN A 345 4.97 25.18 1.35
CA GLN A 345 3.96 26.13 1.81
C GLN A 345 2.94 26.44 0.71
N TRP A 346 3.41 26.66 -0.52
CA TRP A 346 2.53 26.89 -1.65
C TRP A 346 1.75 25.62 -2.01
N ALA A 347 2.38 24.47 -2.02
CA ALA A 347 1.72 23.20 -2.26
C ALA A 347 0.55 22.96 -1.29
N HIS A 348 0.74 23.20 0.00
CA HIS A 348 -0.36 23.10 0.98
C HIS A 348 -1.49 24.12 0.77
N ARG A 349 -1.17 25.30 0.23
CA ARG A 349 -2.16 26.33 -0.08
C ARG A 349 -3.06 25.94 -1.24
N ILE A 350 -2.52 25.21 -2.22
CA ILE A 350 -3.22 24.87 -3.47
C ILE A 350 -3.71 23.42 -3.53
N LYS A 351 -3.35 22.55 -2.58
CA LYS A 351 -3.61 21.10 -2.60
C LYS A 351 -5.07 20.72 -2.87
N GLU A 352 -6.04 21.53 -2.41
CA GLU A 352 -7.46 21.29 -2.60
C GLU A 352 -7.91 21.38 -4.07
N ARG A 353 -7.09 22.01 -4.94
CA ARG A 353 -7.32 22.04 -6.38
C ARG A 353 -6.89 20.76 -7.10
N PHE A 354 -6.17 19.86 -6.39
CA PHE A 354 -5.60 18.62 -6.91
C PHE A 354 -6.13 17.41 -6.10
N PRO A 355 -7.40 17.06 -6.30
CA PRO A 355 -8.08 16.04 -5.49
C PRO A 355 -7.57 14.63 -5.72
N ASP A 356 -6.88 14.38 -6.88
CA ASP A 356 -6.45 13.04 -7.26
C ASP A 356 -5.10 12.65 -6.63
N GLY A 357 -4.47 13.56 -5.88
CA GLY A 357 -3.32 13.26 -5.05
C GLY A 357 -2.21 14.29 -5.04
N GLN A 358 -1.34 14.15 -4.04
CA GLN A 358 -0.13 14.95 -3.88
C GLN A 358 1.07 14.03 -3.73
N LEU A 359 2.04 14.18 -4.65
CA LEU A 359 3.29 13.43 -4.66
C LEU A 359 4.44 14.35 -4.22
N TYR A 360 5.36 13.80 -3.45
CA TYR A 360 6.57 14.51 -3.05
C TYR A 360 7.77 13.57 -3.16
N VAL A 361 8.86 14.07 -3.73
CA VAL A 361 10.15 13.36 -3.71
C VAL A 361 11.30 14.35 -3.55
N ASN A 362 12.27 14.02 -2.70
CA ASN A 362 13.56 14.72 -2.64
C ASN A 362 14.54 13.99 -3.56
N LEU A 363 14.91 14.63 -4.66
CA LEU A 363 15.79 14.09 -5.70
C LEU A 363 17.27 14.08 -5.31
N ARG A 364 17.62 14.68 -4.15
CA ARG A 364 19.00 14.70 -3.59
C ARG A 364 20.07 15.20 -4.57
N GLY A 365 19.71 16.06 -5.49
CA GLY A 365 20.62 16.52 -6.54
C GLY A 365 21.88 17.23 -6.02
N PHE A 366 21.85 17.72 -4.78
CA PHE A 366 22.95 18.42 -4.14
C PHE A 366 23.19 17.92 -2.70
N ASP A 367 22.88 16.65 -2.43
CA ASP A 367 23.10 16.05 -1.11
C ASP A 367 24.60 15.70 -0.95
N PRO A 368 25.30 16.25 0.05
CA PRO A 368 26.69 15.93 0.29
C PRO A 368 26.90 14.51 0.85
N GLY A 369 25.84 13.85 1.29
CA GLY A 369 25.89 12.52 1.88
C GLY A 369 25.85 11.36 0.89
N GLY A 370 25.68 11.62 -0.41
CA GLY A 370 25.63 10.56 -1.42
C GLY A 370 25.30 11.04 -2.82
N PRO A 371 25.25 10.15 -3.81
CA PRO A 371 24.86 10.50 -5.17
C PRO A 371 23.40 10.98 -5.22
N ALA A 372 23.10 11.80 -6.24
CA ALA A 372 21.73 12.18 -6.54
C ALA A 372 20.85 10.93 -6.69
N MET A 373 19.55 11.07 -6.36
CA MET A 373 18.60 9.98 -6.57
C MET A 373 18.50 9.65 -8.05
N GLU A 374 18.65 8.40 -8.39
CA GLU A 374 18.46 7.95 -9.76
C GLU A 374 16.99 8.15 -10.18
N THR A 375 16.77 8.63 -11.40
CA THR A 375 15.41 8.89 -11.91
C THR A 375 14.50 7.64 -11.87
N PRO A 376 14.98 6.43 -12.18
CA PRO A 376 14.17 5.21 -12.01
C PRO A 376 13.69 4.98 -10.57
N ASP A 377 14.49 5.35 -9.56
CA ASP A 377 14.12 5.19 -8.15
C ASP A 377 12.99 6.17 -7.78
N ALA A 378 13.06 7.41 -8.27
CA ALA A 378 12.02 8.40 -8.06
C ALA A 378 10.69 8.00 -8.72
N ILE A 379 10.73 7.50 -9.97
CA ILE A 379 9.54 6.98 -10.66
C ILE A 379 8.95 5.78 -9.92
N ARG A 380 9.79 4.84 -9.46
CA ARG A 380 9.34 3.70 -8.65
C ARG A 380 8.59 4.18 -7.40
N GLY A 381 9.13 5.15 -6.67
CA GLY A 381 8.45 5.72 -5.49
C GLY A 381 7.09 6.34 -5.82
N PHE A 382 6.92 6.91 -7.01
CA PHE A 382 5.62 7.42 -7.45
C PHE A 382 4.67 6.29 -7.89
N LEU A 383 5.20 5.27 -8.57
CA LEU A 383 4.42 4.09 -8.95
C LEU A 383 3.96 3.32 -7.71
N ASP A 384 4.79 3.20 -6.68
CA ASP A 384 4.42 2.62 -5.38
C ASP A 384 3.31 3.44 -4.69
N ALA A 385 3.36 4.77 -4.77
CA ALA A 385 2.30 5.63 -4.23
C ALA A 385 0.96 5.46 -4.95
N PHE A 386 0.97 4.99 -6.19
CA PHE A 386 -0.20 4.57 -6.96
C PHE A 386 -0.51 3.08 -6.82
N GLU A 387 0.13 2.40 -5.88
CA GLU A 387 -0.06 0.97 -5.62
C GLU A 387 0.23 0.09 -6.87
N VAL A 388 1.20 0.54 -7.71
CA VAL A 388 1.63 -0.25 -8.87
C VAL A 388 2.56 -1.38 -8.45
N PRO A 389 2.29 -2.60 -8.91
CA PRO A 389 3.09 -3.77 -8.65
C PRO A 389 4.55 -3.61 -9.05
N PRO A 390 5.51 -4.04 -8.21
CA PRO A 390 6.91 -4.12 -8.62
C PRO A 390 7.14 -4.93 -9.90
N GLN A 391 6.33 -5.98 -10.11
CA GLN A 391 6.40 -6.85 -11.30
C GLN A 391 5.91 -6.17 -12.58
N ARG A 392 5.00 -5.22 -12.44
CA ARG A 392 4.46 -4.42 -13.56
C ARG A 392 5.32 -3.20 -13.86
N ILE A 393 6.33 -2.91 -13.02
CA ILE A 393 7.25 -1.80 -13.26
C ILE A 393 8.32 -2.24 -14.28
N PRO A 394 8.34 -1.68 -15.48
CA PRO A 394 9.31 -2.02 -16.49
C PRO A 394 10.75 -1.72 -16.03
N VAL A 395 11.72 -2.44 -16.59
CA VAL A 395 13.13 -2.25 -16.28
C VAL A 395 13.70 -0.97 -16.91
N ASN A 396 13.22 -0.66 -18.11
CA ASN A 396 13.69 0.50 -18.88
C ASN A 396 13.03 1.78 -18.36
N LEU A 397 13.82 2.83 -18.13
CA LEU A 397 13.37 4.14 -17.68
C LEU A 397 12.26 4.73 -18.56
N ASP A 398 12.39 4.62 -19.90
CA ASP A 398 11.39 5.15 -20.83
C ASP A 398 10.03 4.45 -20.67
N ALA A 399 10.04 3.13 -20.45
CA ALA A 399 8.84 2.35 -20.22
C ALA A 399 8.24 2.64 -18.83
N GLN A 400 9.06 2.85 -17.79
CA GLN A 400 8.60 3.31 -16.47
C GLN A 400 7.92 4.68 -16.55
N ALA A 401 8.55 5.62 -17.27
CA ALA A 401 7.99 6.96 -17.48
C ALA A 401 6.70 6.90 -18.33
N ALA A 402 6.59 5.98 -19.29
CA ALA A 402 5.38 5.77 -20.06
C ALA A 402 4.24 5.20 -19.17
N LEU A 403 4.55 4.23 -18.30
CA LEU A 403 3.59 3.68 -17.35
C LEU A 403 3.12 4.77 -16.36
N TYR A 404 4.05 5.54 -15.80
CA TYR A 404 3.74 6.65 -14.92
C TYR A 404 2.81 7.68 -15.61
N ARG A 405 3.13 8.09 -16.86
CA ARG A 405 2.26 8.99 -17.63
C ARG A 405 0.89 8.40 -17.88
N SER A 406 0.79 7.10 -18.13
CA SER A 406 -0.51 6.42 -18.32
C SER A 406 -1.37 6.44 -17.05
N LEU A 407 -0.75 6.22 -15.89
CA LEU A 407 -1.44 6.24 -14.59
C LEU A 407 -1.84 7.65 -14.15
N THR A 408 -1.07 8.66 -14.56
CA THR A 408 -1.38 10.05 -14.26
C THR A 408 -2.33 10.68 -15.30
N ALA A 409 -2.62 9.99 -16.40
CA ALA A 409 -3.52 10.47 -17.45
C ALA A 409 -4.92 10.73 -16.90
N GLY A 410 -5.46 11.92 -17.17
CA GLY A 410 -6.79 12.35 -16.70
C GLY A 410 -6.89 12.70 -15.21
N ARG A 411 -5.80 12.63 -14.44
CA ARG A 411 -5.76 12.98 -13.01
C ARG A 411 -5.23 14.39 -12.81
N ARG A 412 -5.75 15.07 -11.83
CA ARG A 412 -5.28 16.39 -11.38
C ARG A 412 -4.38 16.21 -10.15
N LEU A 413 -3.08 16.13 -10.39
CA LEU A 413 -2.07 15.85 -9.39
C LEU A 413 -1.23 17.08 -9.08
N LEU A 414 -0.82 17.19 -7.83
CA LEU A 414 0.20 18.12 -7.39
C LEU A 414 1.48 17.34 -7.09
N ILE A 415 2.56 17.68 -7.81
CA ILE A 415 3.84 16.96 -7.71
C ILE A 415 4.91 17.94 -7.26
N VAL A 416 5.64 17.61 -6.21
CA VAL A 416 6.76 18.39 -5.71
C VAL A 416 8.04 17.59 -5.87
N LEU A 417 8.92 18.09 -6.75
CA LEU A 417 10.24 17.54 -7.05
C LEU A 417 11.29 18.44 -6.37
N ASP A 418 11.69 18.05 -5.17
CA ASP A 418 12.58 18.85 -4.36
C ASP A 418 14.05 18.53 -4.63
N ASN A 419 14.90 19.57 -4.64
CA ASN A 419 16.37 19.45 -4.74
C ASN A 419 16.85 18.71 -6.03
N ALA A 420 16.30 19.09 -7.20
CA ALA A 420 16.70 18.56 -8.50
C ALA A 420 18.10 19.02 -8.93
N SER A 421 18.92 18.11 -9.48
CA SER A 421 20.27 18.40 -10.00
C SER A 421 20.24 19.05 -11.38
N ASP A 422 19.46 18.51 -12.28
CA ASP A 422 19.39 18.86 -13.70
C ASP A 422 18.00 18.58 -14.30
N ALA A 423 17.82 18.98 -15.55
CA ALA A 423 16.56 18.82 -16.29
C ALA A 423 16.29 17.35 -16.66
N ASP A 424 17.31 16.55 -16.87
CA ASP A 424 17.16 15.17 -17.30
C ASP A 424 16.64 14.28 -16.16
N GLN A 425 16.97 14.62 -14.91
CA GLN A 425 16.38 14.01 -13.71
C GLN A 425 14.88 14.31 -13.58
N VAL A 426 14.42 15.51 -14.01
CA VAL A 426 13.04 15.97 -13.84
C VAL A 426 12.10 15.50 -14.95
N ARG A 427 12.54 15.50 -16.20
CA ARG A 427 11.69 15.21 -17.38
C ARG A 427 10.87 13.93 -17.31
N PRO A 428 11.45 12.79 -16.91
CA PRO A 428 10.68 11.54 -16.85
C PRO A 428 9.60 11.54 -15.74
N LEU A 429 9.69 12.47 -14.77
CA LEU A 429 8.77 12.62 -13.63
C LEU A 429 7.60 13.58 -13.93
N LEU A 430 7.57 14.19 -15.11
CA LEU A 430 6.48 15.08 -15.51
C LEU A 430 5.25 14.26 -15.90
N PRO A 431 4.04 14.58 -15.37
CA PRO A 431 2.81 13.91 -15.74
C PRO A 431 2.36 14.29 -17.15
N GLY A 432 1.68 13.36 -17.82
CA GLY A 432 1.14 13.58 -19.16
C GLY A 432 -0.22 14.27 -19.20
N SER A 433 -0.83 14.61 -18.06
CA SER A 433 -2.21 15.12 -18.00
C SER A 433 -2.29 16.62 -17.78
N ALA A 434 -3.10 17.27 -18.59
CA ALA A 434 -3.55 18.62 -18.37
C ALA A 434 -4.23 18.78 -16.99
N GLY A 435 -4.06 19.94 -16.37
CA GLY A 435 -4.64 20.23 -15.05
C GLY A 435 -3.83 19.75 -13.85
N SER A 436 -2.67 19.10 -14.06
CA SER A 436 -1.69 18.81 -13.01
C SER A 436 -0.71 19.97 -12.83
N ALA A 437 -0.12 20.11 -11.63
CA ALA A 437 0.93 21.07 -11.35
C ALA A 437 2.18 20.37 -10.80
N VAL A 438 3.34 20.77 -11.30
CA VAL A 438 4.66 20.29 -10.85
C VAL A 438 5.43 21.48 -10.29
N ILE A 439 5.92 21.33 -9.07
CA ILE A 439 6.79 22.28 -8.40
C ILE A 439 8.19 21.66 -8.35
N VAL A 440 9.16 22.31 -8.95
CA VAL A 440 10.56 21.84 -8.95
C VAL A 440 11.40 22.82 -8.13
N THR A 441 12.14 22.34 -7.16
CA THR A 441 13.16 23.17 -6.50
C THR A 441 14.55 22.76 -6.93
N SER A 442 15.43 23.71 -7.17
CA SER A 442 16.82 23.46 -7.56
C SER A 442 17.77 24.57 -7.09
N ARG A 443 19.06 24.24 -6.98
CA ARG A 443 20.12 25.25 -6.83
C ARG A 443 20.52 25.81 -8.21
N ASN A 444 20.26 25.07 -9.28
CA ASN A 444 20.57 25.43 -10.66
C ASN A 444 19.35 26.06 -11.35
N GLN A 445 19.62 26.97 -12.28
CA GLN A 445 18.60 27.41 -13.23
C GLN A 445 18.46 26.35 -14.33
N LEU A 446 17.54 25.43 -14.15
CA LEU A 446 17.31 24.31 -15.09
C LEU A 446 16.78 24.83 -16.44
N THR A 447 17.60 25.59 -17.18
CA THR A 447 17.22 26.28 -18.44
C THR A 447 16.65 25.32 -19.47
N GLY A 448 17.05 24.03 -19.44
CA GLY A 448 16.49 23.00 -20.29
C GLY A 448 14.99 22.75 -20.07
N LEU A 449 14.50 22.87 -18.83
CA LEU A 449 13.06 22.75 -18.53
C LEU A 449 12.28 23.99 -19.00
N VAL A 450 12.89 25.17 -18.88
CA VAL A 450 12.26 26.42 -19.38
C VAL A 450 12.12 26.38 -20.90
N ALA A 451 13.17 25.93 -21.59
CA ALA A 451 13.22 25.95 -23.05
C ALA A 451 12.37 24.85 -23.71
N ALA A 452 12.35 23.63 -23.14
CA ALA A 452 11.69 22.48 -23.76
C ALA A 452 10.29 22.21 -23.18
N GLU A 453 10.11 22.42 -21.87
CA GLU A 453 8.89 22.04 -21.16
C GLU A 453 8.01 23.26 -20.78
N GLY A 454 8.45 24.49 -21.15
CA GLY A 454 7.74 25.71 -20.83
C GLY A 454 7.65 26.01 -19.32
N ALA A 455 8.63 25.55 -18.53
CA ALA A 455 8.64 25.77 -17.09
C ALA A 455 8.78 27.27 -16.76
N HIS A 456 7.97 27.73 -15.81
CA HIS A 456 8.07 29.08 -15.26
C HIS A 456 9.13 29.11 -14.15
N SER A 457 10.17 29.93 -14.36
CA SER A 457 11.28 30.06 -13.41
C SER A 457 11.05 31.22 -12.46
N LEU A 458 10.89 30.90 -11.18
CA LEU A 458 10.89 31.85 -10.07
C LEU A 458 12.26 31.79 -9.38
N PHE A 459 12.98 32.92 -9.37
CA PHE A 459 14.22 33.00 -8.62
C PHE A 459 13.97 33.57 -7.22
N VAL A 460 14.32 32.75 -6.19
CA VAL A 460 14.18 33.15 -4.80
C VAL A 460 15.49 33.71 -4.31
N ASP A 461 15.49 35.03 -4.04
CA ASP A 461 16.64 35.74 -3.48
C ASP A 461 16.66 35.70 -1.94
N LEU A 462 17.70 36.25 -1.34
CA LEU A 462 17.82 36.46 0.10
C LEU A 462 16.62 37.27 0.63
N LEU A 463 16.23 37.08 1.89
CA LEU A 463 15.20 37.92 2.50
C LEU A 463 15.60 39.38 2.48
N THR A 464 14.65 40.28 2.22
CA THR A 464 14.86 41.69 2.46
C THR A 464 15.08 41.94 3.96
N VAL A 465 15.77 43.03 4.34
CA VAL A 465 15.95 43.37 5.74
C VAL A 465 14.61 43.49 6.47
N ALA A 466 13.59 43.98 5.79
CA ALA A 466 12.24 44.12 6.36
C ALA A 466 11.59 42.74 6.62
N GLU A 467 11.76 41.79 5.74
CA GLU A 467 11.26 40.42 5.93
C GLU A 467 12.04 39.70 7.02
N ALA A 468 13.37 39.82 7.05
CA ALA A 468 14.21 39.26 8.09
C ALA A 468 13.85 39.80 9.47
N ARG A 469 13.57 41.12 9.59
CA ARG A 469 13.05 41.70 10.85
C ARG A 469 11.68 41.16 11.22
N ARG A 470 10.75 41.02 10.25
CA ARG A 470 9.44 40.41 10.50
C ARG A 470 9.54 38.96 10.95
N PHE A 471 10.47 38.23 10.35
CA PHE A 471 10.77 36.84 10.71
C PHE A 471 11.25 36.74 12.17
N LEU A 472 12.23 37.56 12.56
CA LEU A 472 12.74 37.59 13.94
C LEU A 472 11.67 38.10 14.93
N LYS A 473 10.89 39.12 14.54
CA LYS A 473 9.78 39.68 15.35
C LYS A 473 8.73 38.63 15.70
N ARG A 474 8.40 37.74 14.78
CA ARG A 474 7.42 36.66 15.01
C ARG A 474 7.93 35.62 16.00
N ARG A 475 9.23 35.30 15.97
CA ARG A 475 9.84 34.28 16.83
C ARG A 475 10.27 34.79 18.19
N LEU A 476 10.74 36.02 18.28
CA LEU A 476 11.31 36.59 19.50
C LEU A 476 10.39 37.59 20.21
N GLY A 477 9.31 37.98 19.58
CA GLY A 477 8.37 38.99 20.06
C GLY A 477 8.72 40.41 19.62
N ALA A 478 7.68 41.26 19.45
CA ALA A 478 7.82 42.64 18.92
C ALA A 478 8.64 43.53 19.85
N GLU A 479 8.33 43.49 21.15
CA GLU A 479 8.99 44.34 22.15
C GLU A 479 10.51 44.14 22.20
N ARG A 480 10.96 42.89 22.16
CA ARG A 480 12.37 42.54 22.19
C ARG A 480 13.13 43.02 20.96
N ILE A 481 12.54 42.92 19.80
CA ILE A 481 13.13 43.36 18.54
C ILE A 481 13.18 44.89 18.46
N GLU A 482 12.11 45.58 18.86
CA GLU A 482 12.02 47.03 18.81
C GLU A 482 12.93 47.70 19.81
N ALA A 483 13.22 47.08 20.94
CA ALA A 483 14.17 47.59 21.95
C ALA A 483 15.62 47.63 21.48
N GLU A 484 16.03 46.72 20.56
CA GLU A 484 17.43 46.56 20.17
C GLU A 484 17.62 46.51 18.65
N LEU A 485 16.98 47.40 17.87
CA LEU A 485 16.97 47.39 16.41
C LEU A 485 18.35 47.35 15.75
N ARG A 486 19.37 48.04 16.36
CA ARG A 486 20.75 47.98 15.83
C ARG A 486 21.35 46.60 15.91
N ALA A 487 21.19 45.93 17.06
CA ALA A 487 21.68 44.57 17.26
C ALA A 487 20.95 43.58 16.34
N VAL A 488 19.65 43.77 16.12
CA VAL A 488 18.86 42.97 15.18
C VAL A 488 19.39 43.11 13.76
N ASP A 489 19.72 44.33 13.32
CA ASP A 489 20.26 44.56 11.97
C ASP A 489 21.66 43.92 11.83
N GLU A 490 22.50 44.00 12.85
CA GLU A 490 23.79 43.29 12.87
C GLU A 490 23.63 41.79 12.77
N ILE A 491 22.69 41.19 13.51
CA ILE A 491 22.35 39.76 13.42
C ILE A 491 21.88 39.40 12.01
N ILE A 492 21.02 40.23 11.39
CA ILE A 492 20.49 39.99 10.03
C ILE A 492 21.63 39.98 9.02
N VAL A 493 22.59 40.94 9.15
CA VAL A 493 23.77 40.99 8.26
C VAL A 493 24.65 39.76 8.49
N SER A 494 24.97 39.41 9.77
CA SER A 494 25.77 38.24 10.11
C SER A 494 25.16 36.92 9.65
N CYS A 495 23.85 36.85 9.52
CA CYS A 495 23.11 35.70 8.96
C CYS A 495 22.99 35.74 7.43
N ALA A 496 23.63 36.68 6.73
CA ALA A 496 23.48 36.92 5.28
C ALA A 496 22.02 36.95 4.82
N ARG A 497 21.10 37.37 5.66
CA ARG A 497 19.65 37.38 5.42
C ARG A 497 19.04 36.01 5.03
N LEU A 498 19.73 34.90 5.34
CA LEU A 498 19.31 33.55 5.05
C LEU A 498 18.31 33.05 6.10
N PRO A 499 17.12 32.55 5.72
CA PRO A 499 16.12 32.04 6.65
C PRO A 499 16.62 30.96 7.59
N LEU A 500 17.46 30.04 7.09
CA LEU A 500 18.03 28.97 7.89
C LEU A 500 18.93 29.51 9.00
N ALA A 501 19.84 30.42 8.67
CA ALA A 501 20.74 31.04 9.62
C ALA A 501 19.98 31.89 10.67
N LEU A 502 18.99 32.67 10.21
CA LEU A 502 18.10 33.43 11.10
C LEU A 502 17.28 32.51 12.02
N SER A 503 16.84 31.33 11.55
CA SER A 503 16.12 30.34 12.37
C SER A 503 16.97 29.83 13.52
N ILE A 504 18.23 29.51 13.25
CA ILE A 504 19.19 29.01 14.23
C ILE A 504 19.46 30.06 15.30
N VAL A 505 19.71 31.30 14.88
CA VAL A 505 19.97 32.42 15.81
C VAL A 505 18.73 32.77 16.62
N ALA A 506 17.54 32.77 15.99
CA ALA A 506 16.28 33.06 16.68
C ALA A 506 15.94 31.98 17.71
N ALA A 507 16.13 30.69 17.38
CA ALA A 507 15.90 29.60 18.31
C ALA A 507 16.78 29.75 19.56
N ARG A 508 18.04 30.08 19.36
CA ARG A 508 18.94 30.30 20.48
C ARG A 508 18.54 31.50 21.30
N ALA A 509 18.22 32.63 20.68
CA ALA A 509 17.76 33.83 21.38
C ALA A 509 16.48 33.56 22.19
N ALA A 510 15.60 32.65 21.71
CA ALA A 510 14.36 32.28 22.39
C ALA A 510 14.58 31.46 23.66
N VAL A 511 15.62 30.64 23.71
CA VAL A 511 16.00 29.82 24.90
C VAL A 511 16.70 30.63 25.97
N MET A 512 17.30 31.77 25.61
CA MET A 512 17.95 32.67 26.59
C MET A 512 16.93 33.40 27.48
N PRO A 513 17.31 33.78 28.72
CA PRO A 513 16.42 34.60 29.56
C PRO A 513 15.93 35.83 28.82
N LYS A 514 14.66 36.22 28.99
CA LYS A 514 14.02 37.35 28.28
C LYS A 514 14.80 38.68 28.41
N GLY A 515 15.60 38.85 29.45
CA GLY A 515 16.46 40.02 29.65
C GLY A 515 17.85 39.92 29.02
N PHE A 516 18.21 38.82 28.34
CA PHE A 516 19.53 38.73 27.70
C PHE A 516 19.59 39.63 26.46
N PRO A 517 20.58 40.57 26.39
CA PRO A 517 20.67 41.56 25.33
C PRO A 517 20.95 40.92 23.95
N LEU A 518 20.20 41.28 22.91
CA LEU A 518 20.50 40.86 21.53
C LEU A 518 21.82 41.44 21.03
N GLY A 519 22.27 42.57 21.58
CA GLY A 519 23.61 43.16 21.32
C GLY A 519 24.77 42.26 21.74
N ALA A 520 24.65 41.49 22.83
CA ALA A 520 25.64 40.50 23.20
C ALA A 520 25.69 39.35 22.18
N LEU A 521 24.54 38.90 21.68
CA LEU A 521 24.44 37.90 20.64
C LEU A 521 25.05 38.34 19.32
N ALA A 522 24.82 39.61 18.93
CA ALA A 522 25.40 40.21 17.72
C ALA A 522 26.94 40.29 17.84
N ALA A 523 27.47 40.64 19.03
CA ALA A 523 28.91 40.67 19.30
C ALA A 523 29.54 39.29 19.18
N GLU A 524 28.90 38.23 19.74
CA GLU A 524 29.37 36.84 19.62
C GLU A 524 29.41 36.35 18.17
N LEU A 525 28.38 36.68 17.37
CA LEU A 525 28.36 36.32 15.97
C LEU A 525 29.47 37.03 15.17
N ARG A 526 29.74 38.27 15.45
CA ARG A 526 30.81 39.04 14.83
C ARG A 526 32.22 38.50 15.18
N GLU A 527 32.43 38.08 16.42
CA GLU A 527 33.68 37.43 16.83
C GLU A 527 33.87 36.11 16.08
N ALA A 528 32.82 35.30 15.94
CA ALA A 528 32.85 34.04 15.16
C ALA A 528 33.15 34.25 13.67
N GLN A 529 32.66 35.33 13.06
CA GLN A 529 32.99 35.72 11.69
C GLN A 529 34.48 36.08 11.54
N GLY A 530 35.02 36.90 12.42
CA GLY A 530 36.43 37.30 12.39
C GLY A 530 37.43 36.14 12.50
N LEU A 531 37.02 35.02 13.08
CA LEU A 531 37.81 33.79 13.16
C LEU A 531 37.81 32.99 11.85
N LEU A 532 36.77 33.11 11.03
CA LEU A 532 36.60 32.40 9.74
C LEU A 532 37.10 33.23 8.56
N ASP A 533 37.01 34.59 8.63
CA ASP A 533 37.53 35.52 7.61
C ASP A 533 39.06 35.44 7.44
N ALA A 534 39.75 34.82 8.39
CA ALA A 534 41.18 34.56 8.28
C ALA A 534 41.56 33.45 7.28
N PHE A 535 40.54 32.73 6.73
CA PHE A 535 40.76 31.55 5.89
C PHE A 535 40.18 31.60 4.48
N ASP A 536 39.19 32.48 4.18
CA ASP A 536 38.68 32.59 2.79
C ASP A 536 37.81 33.85 2.58
N GLY A 537 37.82 34.39 1.38
CA GLY A 537 37.31 35.72 1.02
C GLY A 537 35.79 35.91 1.03
N ASP A 538 35.39 37.13 0.70
CA ASP A 538 34.07 37.81 0.69
C ASP A 538 32.87 37.09 0.05
N ASP A 539 32.54 35.83 0.47
CA ASP A 539 31.41 35.09 -0.09
C ASP A 539 30.30 34.88 0.97
N ASP A 540 29.01 35.04 0.56
CA ASP A 540 27.85 34.84 1.41
C ASP A 540 27.83 33.42 2.08
N ALA A 541 28.50 32.44 1.48
CA ALA A 541 28.68 31.09 2.03
C ALA A 541 29.49 31.11 3.35
N THR A 542 30.44 32.01 3.49
CA THR A 542 31.27 32.18 4.68
C THR A 542 30.45 32.65 5.88
N ASN A 543 29.47 33.51 5.68
CA ASN A 543 28.58 34.01 6.71
C ASN A 543 27.68 32.90 7.30
N VAL A 544 27.22 31.98 6.48
CA VAL A 544 26.36 30.85 6.92
C VAL A 544 27.16 29.83 7.74
N ARG A 545 28.39 29.55 7.31
CA ARG A 545 29.35 28.72 8.08
C ARG A 545 29.62 29.31 9.46
N ALA A 546 29.74 30.63 9.57
CA ALA A 546 29.93 31.30 10.84
C ALA A 546 28.77 31.05 11.82
N VAL A 547 27.52 31.12 11.32
CA VAL A 547 26.32 30.83 12.13
C VAL A 547 26.29 29.38 12.58
N PHE A 548 26.59 28.43 11.66
CA PHE A 548 26.64 27.01 12.00
C PHE A 548 27.76 26.73 13.02
N SER A 549 28.94 27.27 12.76
CA SER A 549 30.11 27.18 13.67
C SER A 549 29.79 27.72 15.05
N TRP A 550 29.18 28.89 15.11
CA TRP A 550 28.77 29.49 16.36
C TRP A 550 27.76 28.66 17.16
N SER A 551 26.74 28.08 16.47
CA SER A 551 25.77 27.18 17.11
C SER A 551 26.41 25.88 17.56
N TYR A 552 27.29 25.31 16.73
CA TYR A 552 28.00 24.06 17.01
C TYR A 552 28.97 24.19 18.24
N HIS A 553 29.83 25.24 18.30
CA HIS A 553 30.81 25.40 19.39
C HIS A 553 30.16 25.63 20.77
N ARG A 554 28.92 26.02 20.79
CA ARG A 554 28.18 26.20 22.05
C ARG A 554 27.46 24.96 22.56
N LEU A 555 27.44 23.91 21.77
CA LEU A 555 26.97 22.61 22.22
C LEU A 555 27.98 22.04 23.25
N GLY A 556 27.48 21.27 24.18
CA GLY A 556 28.35 20.45 24.99
C GLY A 556 29.10 19.40 24.15
N GLU A 557 30.25 18.96 24.58
CA GLU A 557 31.14 18.03 23.84
C GLU A 557 30.41 16.79 23.28
N HIS A 558 29.51 16.18 24.06
CA HIS A 558 28.72 15.02 23.62
C HIS A 558 27.77 15.35 22.47
N ALA A 559 27.19 16.55 22.47
CA ALA A 559 26.28 16.97 21.43
C ALA A 559 27.05 17.36 20.14
N GLN A 560 28.20 18.00 20.28
CA GLN A 560 29.11 18.27 19.16
C GLN A 560 29.56 16.98 18.49
N ARG A 561 30.00 16.00 19.29
CA ARG A 561 30.43 14.71 18.75
C ARG A 561 29.29 13.98 18.04
N LEU A 562 28.07 13.92 18.62
CA LEU A 562 26.94 13.30 17.99
C LEU A 562 26.58 14.02 16.69
N PHE A 563 26.56 15.36 16.67
CA PHE A 563 26.28 16.17 15.48
C PHE A 563 27.24 15.81 14.33
N ARG A 564 28.55 15.75 14.59
CA ARG A 564 29.57 15.37 13.60
C ARG A 564 29.33 13.96 13.07
N LEU A 565 29.10 12.99 13.97
CA LEU A 565 28.85 11.59 13.55
C LEU A 565 27.58 11.43 12.74
N LEU A 566 26.51 12.16 13.07
CA LEU A 566 25.27 12.15 12.29
C LEU A 566 25.48 12.65 10.85
N GLY A 567 26.40 13.59 10.62
CA GLY A 567 26.78 14.05 9.28
C GLY A 567 27.32 12.94 8.38
N TRP A 568 27.76 11.85 8.96
CA TRP A 568 28.28 10.70 8.25
C TRP A 568 27.20 9.64 7.90
N HIS A 569 26.02 9.70 8.55
CA HIS A 569 24.93 8.75 8.29
C HIS A 569 24.22 9.05 6.96
N PRO A 570 24.13 8.08 6.02
CA PRO A 570 23.68 8.35 4.64
C PRO A 570 22.17 8.39 4.49
N GLY A 571 21.42 7.90 5.48
CA GLY A 571 19.96 7.80 5.39
C GLY A 571 19.27 9.16 5.47
N PRO A 572 18.04 9.27 4.95
CA PRO A 572 17.24 10.50 5.04
C PRO A 572 16.88 10.85 6.50
N SER A 573 16.80 9.84 7.35
CA SER A 573 16.57 9.99 8.78
C SER A 573 17.28 8.87 9.55
N ILE A 574 17.47 9.05 10.86
CA ILE A 574 18.07 8.06 11.73
C ILE A 574 17.18 7.77 12.93
N SER A 575 17.06 6.51 13.32
CA SER A 575 16.36 6.08 14.54
C SER A 575 17.27 6.26 15.78
N ILE A 576 16.65 6.34 16.98
CA ILE A 576 17.41 6.48 18.23
C ILE A 576 18.38 5.31 18.45
N PRO A 577 18.00 4.02 18.22
CA PRO A 577 18.93 2.89 18.37
C PRO A 577 20.12 2.94 17.40
N ALA A 578 19.86 3.34 16.14
CA ALA A 578 20.92 3.52 15.14
C ALA A 578 21.88 4.65 15.55
N ALA A 579 21.36 5.80 15.99
CA ALA A 579 22.14 6.91 16.48
C ALA A 579 22.94 6.55 17.76
N ALA A 580 22.39 5.71 18.63
CA ALA A 580 23.06 5.21 19.81
C ALA A 580 24.27 4.32 19.44
N SER A 581 24.08 3.44 18.46
CA SER A 581 25.14 2.60 17.91
C SER A 581 26.23 3.45 17.23
N LEU A 582 25.82 4.40 16.37
CA LEU A 582 26.75 5.34 15.72
C LEU A 582 27.63 6.07 16.74
N ALA A 583 27.03 6.63 17.78
CA ALA A 583 27.74 7.37 18.83
C ALA A 583 28.49 6.48 19.82
N GLY A 584 28.14 5.19 19.92
CA GLY A 584 28.68 4.23 20.86
C GLY A 584 28.26 4.49 22.31
N VAL A 585 27.09 5.07 22.54
CA VAL A 585 26.56 5.43 23.88
C VAL A 585 25.11 4.92 24.06
N PRO A 586 24.64 4.77 25.32
CA PRO A 586 23.31 4.24 25.58
C PRO A 586 22.17 5.09 24.95
N ALA A 587 21.14 4.45 24.45
CA ALA A 587 19.99 5.08 23.79
C ALA A 587 19.30 6.20 24.61
N PRO A 588 19.14 6.11 25.96
CA PRO A 588 18.57 7.21 26.73
C PRO A 588 19.43 8.49 26.71
N GLN A 589 20.76 8.35 26.63
CA GLN A 589 21.68 9.48 26.53
C GLN A 589 21.59 10.14 25.16
N VAL A 590 21.61 9.33 24.08
CA VAL A 590 21.47 9.83 22.71
C VAL A 590 20.13 10.54 22.51
N ARG A 591 19.04 9.99 23.04
CA ARG A 591 17.71 10.64 22.97
C ARG A 591 17.73 12.05 23.56
N ARG A 592 18.41 12.24 24.71
CA ARG A 592 18.57 13.58 25.32
C ARG A 592 19.38 14.50 24.43
N THR A 593 20.48 13.98 23.88
CA THR A 593 21.38 14.74 23.01
C THR A 593 20.69 15.11 21.67
N LEU A 594 19.94 14.18 21.05
CA LEU A 594 19.17 14.47 19.85
C LEU A 594 18.10 15.55 20.09
N ARG A 595 17.40 15.50 21.22
CA ARG A 595 16.47 16.59 21.60
C ARG A 595 17.16 17.93 21.82
N GLN A 596 18.37 17.92 22.37
CA GLN A 596 19.18 19.13 22.50
C GLN A 596 19.58 19.69 21.13
N LEU A 597 19.99 18.84 20.20
CA LEU A 597 20.27 19.22 18.82
C LEU A 597 19.03 19.73 18.08
N ALA A 598 17.88 19.09 18.29
CA ALA A 598 16.59 19.53 17.73
C ALA A 598 16.15 20.89 18.30
N GLY A 599 16.31 21.09 19.60
CA GLY A 599 16.08 22.39 20.25
C GLY A 599 17.01 23.51 19.76
N ALA A 600 18.18 23.16 19.23
CA ALA A 600 19.10 24.09 18.58
C ALA A 600 18.87 24.24 17.06
N HIS A 601 17.84 23.59 16.50
CA HIS A 601 17.55 23.52 15.06
C HIS A 601 18.71 23.00 14.20
N LEU A 602 19.55 22.16 14.75
CA LEU A 602 20.65 21.49 14.04
C LEU A 602 20.23 20.13 13.47
N VAL A 603 19.16 19.53 13.98
CA VAL A 603 18.43 18.37 13.44
C VAL A 603 16.94 18.61 13.59
N GLU A 604 16.12 17.88 12.84
CA GLU A 604 14.66 17.94 12.90
C GLU A 604 14.10 16.57 13.32
N GLU A 605 13.17 16.53 14.28
CA GLU A 605 12.44 15.32 14.62
C GLU A 605 11.27 15.16 13.62
N SER A 606 11.40 14.23 12.64
CA SER A 606 10.48 14.08 11.52
C SER A 606 9.25 13.23 11.84
N ALA A 607 9.41 12.21 12.68
CA ALA A 607 8.35 11.35 13.19
C ALA A 607 8.75 10.87 14.58
N SER A 608 7.84 10.29 15.35
CA SER A 608 8.13 9.91 16.72
C SER A 608 9.39 9.02 16.82
N GLY A 609 10.48 9.61 17.29
CA GLY A 609 11.77 8.94 17.50
C GLY A 609 12.70 8.82 16.29
N ARG A 610 12.40 9.52 15.18
CA ARG A 610 13.31 9.63 14.02
C ARG A 610 13.76 11.07 13.81
N PHE A 611 15.02 11.23 13.43
CA PHE A 611 15.65 12.53 13.26
C PHE A 611 16.23 12.67 11.86
N ALA A 612 15.99 13.82 11.24
CA ALA A 612 16.47 14.17 9.91
C ALA A 612 17.47 15.35 9.97
N PHE A 613 18.32 15.44 8.96
CA PHE A 613 19.28 16.53 8.79
C PHE A 613 18.91 17.40 7.59
N HIS A 614 19.01 18.72 7.75
CA HIS A 614 19.03 19.61 6.58
C HIS A 614 20.37 19.46 5.83
N ASP A 615 20.37 19.43 4.50
CA ASP A 615 21.55 19.14 3.66
C ASP A 615 22.78 20.02 4.00
N LEU A 616 22.57 21.32 4.21
CA LEU A 616 23.69 22.22 4.59
C LEU A 616 24.27 21.90 5.96
N LEU A 617 23.43 21.55 6.92
CA LEU A 617 23.89 21.17 8.26
C LEU A 617 24.57 19.80 8.23
N ARG A 618 24.12 18.89 7.38
CA ARG A 618 24.80 17.61 7.13
C ARG A 618 26.19 17.83 6.53
N ALA A 619 26.29 18.69 5.49
CA ALA A 619 27.57 19.04 4.89
C ALA A 619 28.53 19.60 5.92
N TYR A 620 28.06 20.57 6.71
CA TYR A 620 28.86 21.19 7.78
C TYR A 620 29.26 20.16 8.85
N ALA A 621 28.35 19.27 9.26
CA ALA A 621 28.66 18.22 10.25
C ALA A 621 29.72 17.24 9.71
N ALA A 622 29.62 16.85 8.42
CA ALA A 622 30.62 15.99 7.78
C ALA A 622 32.00 16.67 7.68
N GLU A 623 32.03 17.96 7.32
CA GLU A 623 33.26 18.77 7.32
C GLU A 623 33.89 18.84 8.70
N GLN A 624 33.08 19.11 9.74
CA GLN A 624 33.57 19.13 11.12
C GLN A 624 34.08 17.76 11.60
N ALA A 625 33.43 16.67 11.16
CA ALA A 625 33.90 15.31 11.43
C ALA A 625 35.27 15.03 10.79
N GLN A 626 35.49 15.55 9.55
CA GLN A 626 36.79 15.42 8.89
C GLN A 626 37.89 16.24 9.60
N ALA A 627 37.53 17.42 10.12
CA ALA A 627 38.48 18.32 10.77
C ALA A 627 38.85 17.90 12.19
N VAL A 628 37.92 17.34 12.96
CA VAL A 628 38.08 17.09 14.40
C VAL A 628 38.25 15.62 14.73
N ASP A 629 37.48 14.71 14.06
CA ASP A 629 37.52 13.29 14.40
C ASP A 629 38.60 12.58 13.58
N SER A 630 39.38 11.70 14.24
CA SER A 630 40.36 10.89 13.53
C SER A 630 39.71 9.94 12.50
N VAL A 631 40.47 9.53 11.51
CA VAL A 631 40.01 8.52 10.53
C VAL A 631 39.55 7.23 11.22
N ALA A 632 40.29 6.84 12.29
CA ALA A 632 39.97 5.65 13.08
C ALA A 632 38.63 5.81 13.82
N ASP A 633 38.36 6.97 14.45
CA ASP A 633 37.09 7.22 15.17
C ASP A 633 35.90 7.20 14.23
N ARG A 634 36.03 7.79 13.01
CA ARG A 634 35.00 7.80 12.00
C ARG A 634 34.73 6.39 11.45
N HIS A 635 35.79 5.64 11.19
CA HIS A 635 35.69 4.24 10.72
C HIS A 635 35.01 3.36 11.77
N GLU A 636 35.38 3.53 13.04
CA GLU A 636 34.79 2.81 14.16
C GLU A 636 33.29 3.15 14.36
N ALA A 637 32.93 4.43 14.22
CA ALA A 637 31.54 4.87 14.28
C ALA A 637 30.71 4.29 13.12
N ALA A 638 31.26 4.29 11.91
CA ALA A 638 30.67 3.66 10.73
C ALA A 638 30.45 2.17 10.95
N ARG A 639 31.44 1.46 11.44
CA ARG A 639 31.33 0.03 11.74
C ARG A 639 30.22 -0.24 12.76
N ARG A 640 30.11 0.55 13.84
CA ARG A 640 29.03 0.36 14.83
C ARG A 640 27.64 0.52 14.25
N VAL A 641 27.41 1.50 13.37
CA VAL A 641 26.10 1.69 12.78
C VAL A 641 25.79 0.61 11.73
N LEU A 642 26.79 0.15 10.99
CA LEU A 642 26.66 -1.00 10.09
C LEU A 642 26.34 -2.28 10.86
N ASP A 643 27.05 -2.57 11.95
CA ASP A 643 26.76 -3.69 12.86
C ASP A 643 25.32 -3.61 13.39
N HIS A 644 24.84 -2.41 13.74
CA HIS A 644 23.46 -2.22 14.16
C HIS A 644 22.46 -2.70 13.11
N TYR A 645 22.61 -2.25 11.87
CA TYR A 645 21.69 -2.61 10.79
C TYR A 645 21.80 -4.10 10.40
N VAL A 646 23.01 -4.64 10.33
CA VAL A 646 23.22 -6.07 10.04
C VAL A 646 22.59 -6.94 11.13
N LEU A 647 22.88 -6.66 12.40
CA LEU A 647 22.43 -7.52 13.52
C LEU A 647 20.94 -7.38 13.81
N THR A 648 20.38 -6.17 13.70
CA THR A 648 18.93 -5.97 13.85
C THR A 648 18.19 -6.61 12.68
N GLY A 649 18.65 -6.39 11.44
CA GLY A 649 18.09 -6.99 10.25
C GLY A 649 18.17 -8.50 10.27
N ARG A 650 19.27 -9.09 10.78
CA ARG A 650 19.37 -10.53 10.96
C ARG A 650 18.35 -11.08 11.96
N ARG A 651 18.10 -10.36 13.06
CA ARG A 651 17.03 -10.74 13.99
C ARG A 651 15.67 -10.73 13.31
N ALA A 652 15.41 -9.67 12.53
CA ALA A 652 14.20 -9.56 11.74
C ALA A 652 14.09 -10.70 10.71
N ALA A 653 15.16 -10.99 9.97
CA ALA A 653 15.20 -12.07 8.98
C ALA A 653 14.93 -13.45 9.60
N ARG A 654 15.46 -13.71 10.81
CA ARG A 654 15.21 -14.96 11.53
C ARG A 654 13.76 -15.13 11.99
N VAL A 655 13.04 -14.05 12.20
CA VAL A 655 11.60 -14.13 12.52
C VAL A 655 10.81 -14.62 11.31
N PHE A 656 11.19 -14.23 10.09
CA PHE A 656 10.57 -14.74 8.86
C PHE A 656 10.97 -16.18 8.55
N ASN A 657 12.21 -16.56 8.86
CA ASN A 657 12.74 -17.88 8.53
C ASN A 657 13.60 -18.45 9.69
N PRO A 658 12.97 -19.01 10.74
CA PRO A 658 13.66 -19.45 11.96
C PRO A 658 14.68 -20.56 11.75
N HIS A 659 14.52 -21.38 10.70
CA HIS A 659 15.32 -22.58 10.45
C HIS A 659 16.44 -22.38 9.40
N GLU A 660 16.53 -21.19 8.80
CA GLU A 660 17.59 -20.91 7.84
C GLU A 660 18.94 -20.77 8.56
N ALA A 661 19.89 -21.62 8.17
CA ALA A 661 21.26 -21.52 8.67
C ALA A 661 21.89 -20.19 8.18
N ASP A 662 22.77 -19.64 9.00
CA ASP A 662 23.54 -18.46 8.61
C ASP A 662 24.65 -18.85 7.63
N PRO A 663 24.53 -18.58 6.33
CA PRO A 663 25.52 -18.96 5.34
C PRO A 663 26.79 -18.08 5.39
N ILE A 664 26.68 -16.89 6.00
CA ILE A 664 27.82 -15.97 6.18
C ILE A 664 28.06 -15.82 7.69
N ALA A 665 29.31 -16.05 8.10
CA ALA A 665 29.73 -15.79 9.47
C ALA A 665 29.62 -14.29 9.77
N LEU A 666 28.85 -13.93 10.79
CA LEU A 666 28.84 -12.58 11.28
C LEU A 666 30.06 -12.35 12.18
N GLU A 667 30.74 -11.24 11.93
CA GLU A 667 31.79 -10.78 12.86
C GLU A 667 31.19 -10.48 14.23
N THR A 668 32.01 -10.61 15.28
CA THR A 668 31.58 -10.24 16.62
C THR A 668 31.21 -8.75 16.63
N ALA A 669 30.01 -8.43 17.10
CA ALA A 669 29.54 -7.07 17.19
C ALA A 669 30.53 -6.18 17.91
N HIS A 670 30.73 -4.98 17.39
CA HIS A 670 31.51 -3.98 18.08
C HIS A 670 30.88 -3.64 19.44
N ARG A 671 31.71 -3.26 20.40
CA ARG A 671 31.19 -2.83 21.71
C ARG A 671 30.25 -1.62 21.56
N ASN A 672 29.19 -1.59 22.37
CA ASN A 672 28.21 -0.52 22.40
C ASN A 672 27.28 -0.44 21.18
N VAL A 673 27.09 -1.51 20.44
CA VAL A 673 26.05 -1.64 19.41
C VAL A 673 24.72 -1.94 20.08
N VAL A 674 23.68 -1.19 19.73
CA VAL A 674 22.31 -1.38 20.20
C VAL A 674 21.56 -2.19 19.17
N VAL A 675 21.28 -3.46 19.45
CA VAL A 675 20.47 -4.32 18.57
C VAL A 675 19.05 -4.30 19.06
N GLN A 676 18.10 -4.07 18.16
CA GLN A 676 16.67 -4.03 18.51
C GLN A 676 16.12 -5.45 18.68
N GLU A 677 15.27 -5.63 19.69
CA GLU A 677 14.47 -6.85 19.85
C GLU A 677 13.21 -6.72 19.01
N LEU A 678 12.98 -7.73 18.15
CA LEU A 678 11.82 -7.83 17.30
C LEU A 678 11.15 -9.15 17.65
N ALA A 679 9.96 -9.07 18.24
CA ALA A 679 9.33 -10.21 18.89
C ALA A 679 8.58 -11.14 17.93
N ASP A 680 8.08 -10.60 16.83
CA ASP A 680 7.19 -11.25 15.88
C ASP A 680 7.37 -10.73 14.45
N VAL A 681 6.68 -11.39 13.52
CA VAL A 681 6.73 -11.10 12.08
C VAL A 681 6.26 -9.66 11.79
N GLU A 682 5.24 -9.20 12.49
CA GLU A 682 4.70 -7.84 12.30
C GLU A 682 5.71 -6.75 12.73
N SER A 683 6.36 -6.92 13.88
CA SER A 683 7.41 -5.98 14.34
C SER A 683 8.62 -5.97 13.40
N ALA A 684 9.00 -7.14 12.84
CA ALA A 684 10.07 -7.25 11.85
C ALA A 684 9.68 -6.54 10.53
N ARG A 685 8.46 -6.74 10.05
CA ARG A 685 7.92 -6.08 8.86
C ARG A 685 7.88 -4.56 9.03
N ILE A 686 7.33 -4.07 10.14
CA ILE A 686 7.29 -2.62 10.45
C ILE A 686 8.71 -2.04 10.46
N TRP A 687 9.67 -2.72 11.07
CA TRP A 687 11.06 -2.26 11.12
C TRP A 687 11.67 -2.19 9.71
N PHE A 688 11.58 -3.25 8.91
CA PHE A 688 12.11 -3.25 7.54
C PHE A 688 11.47 -2.16 6.69
N THR A 689 10.16 -1.99 6.78
CA THR A 689 9.44 -0.95 6.03
C THR A 689 9.90 0.46 6.42
N ALA A 690 10.05 0.72 7.72
CA ALA A 690 10.49 2.02 8.22
C ALA A 690 11.97 2.33 7.88
N GLU A 691 12.84 1.31 7.84
CA GLU A 691 14.26 1.44 7.56
C GLU A 691 14.63 1.17 6.09
N HIS A 692 13.69 0.80 5.21
CA HIS A 692 13.96 0.37 3.83
C HIS A 692 14.90 1.34 3.08
N SER A 693 14.51 2.60 2.96
CA SER A 693 15.32 3.63 2.28
C SER A 693 16.67 3.89 2.95
N VAL A 694 16.72 3.74 4.28
CA VAL A 694 17.96 3.89 5.05
C VAL A 694 18.89 2.71 4.80
N LEU A 695 18.37 1.48 4.81
CA LEU A 695 19.14 0.26 4.57
C LEU A 695 19.78 0.25 3.18
N LEU A 696 19.05 0.68 2.14
CA LEU A 696 19.61 0.83 0.80
C LEU A 696 20.69 1.92 0.75
N ALA A 697 20.50 3.06 1.41
CA ALA A 697 21.50 4.12 1.49
C ALA A 697 22.75 3.67 2.23
N VAL A 698 22.58 2.95 3.35
CA VAL A 698 23.67 2.38 4.17
C VAL A 698 24.47 1.33 3.37
N LEU A 699 23.80 0.48 2.60
CA LEU A 699 24.45 -0.50 1.74
C LEU A 699 25.33 0.19 0.67
N ARG A 700 24.75 1.18 -0.03
CA ARG A 700 25.52 1.97 -1.03
C ARG A 700 26.73 2.66 -0.41
N GLN A 701 26.59 3.25 0.79
CA GLN A 701 27.69 3.88 1.49
C GLN A 701 28.76 2.87 1.92
N ALA A 702 28.35 1.70 2.40
CA ALA A 702 29.28 0.63 2.76
C ALA A 702 30.13 0.21 1.55
N VAL A 703 29.53 0.14 0.36
CA VAL A 703 30.24 -0.09 -0.93
C VAL A 703 31.27 1.01 -1.18
N MET A 704 30.88 2.29 -1.09
CA MET A 704 31.76 3.43 -1.37
C MET A 704 32.95 3.53 -0.42
N VAL A 705 32.74 3.15 0.86
CA VAL A 705 33.77 3.28 1.92
C VAL A 705 34.62 2.00 2.03
N GLY A 706 34.24 0.91 1.39
CA GLY A 706 35.00 -0.34 1.39
C GLY A 706 34.70 -1.25 2.59
N PHE A 707 33.49 -1.19 3.16
CA PHE A 707 33.05 -2.15 4.18
C PHE A 707 32.48 -3.43 3.52
N ASP A 708 33.26 -4.07 2.69
CA ASP A 708 32.83 -5.16 1.82
C ASP A 708 32.18 -6.33 2.58
N SER A 709 32.69 -6.70 3.78
CA SER A 709 32.07 -7.72 4.62
C SER A 709 30.65 -7.34 5.02
N HIS A 710 30.42 -6.09 5.40
CA HIS A 710 29.09 -5.61 5.78
C HIS A 710 28.13 -5.53 4.58
N VAL A 711 28.66 -5.22 3.37
CA VAL A 711 27.85 -5.25 2.14
C VAL A 711 27.30 -6.65 1.91
N CYS A 712 28.14 -7.70 1.99
CA CYS A 712 27.72 -9.09 1.85
C CYS A 712 26.69 -9.50 2.92
N GLN A 713 26.98 -9.15 4.19
CA GLN A 713 26.12 -9.48 5.34
C GLN A 713 24.77 -8.78 5.27
N LEU A 714 24.75 -7.49 4.90
CA LEU A 714 23.53 -6.71 4.81
C LEU A 714 22.65 -7.18 3.65
N ALA A 715 23.24 -7.39 2.46
CA ALA A 715 22.51 -7.90 1.30
C ALA A 715 21.85 -9.26 1.57
N TRP A 716 22.55 -10.17 2.26
CA TRP A 716 21.97 -11.42 2.68
C TRP A 716 20.84 -11.23 3.70
N THR A 717 21.05 -10.39 4.69
CA THR A 717 20.07 -10.11 5.75
C THR A 717 18.75 -9.55 5.21
N LEU A 718 18.80 -8.77 4.13
CA LEU A 718 17.62 -8.18 3.49
C LEU A 718 16.84 -9.16 2.60
N THR A 719 17.44 -10.28 2.23
CA THR A 719 16.86 -11.24 1.28
C THR A 719 15.45 -11.71 1.63
N PRO A 720 15.12 -12.16 2.88
CA PRO A 720 13.78 -12.62 3.20
C PRO A 720 12.72 -11.52 3.03
N TYR A 721 13.03 -10.31 3.50
CA TYR A 721 12.13 -9.17 3.36
C TYR A 721 11.89 -8.82 1.89
N PHE A 722 12.93 -8.74 1.08
CA PHE A 722 12.79 -8.40 -0.33
C PHE A 722 12.03 -9.47 -1.13
N ASN A 723 12.29 -10.75 -0.82
CA ASN A 723 11.59 -11.84 -1.49
C ASN A 723 10.10 -11.87 -1.16
N ASN A 724 9.73 -11.76 0.14
CA ASN A 724 8.35 -11.94 0.60
C ASN A 724 7.44 -10.73 0.28
N TYR A 725 8.02 -9.51 0.23
CA TYR A 725 7.25 -8.27 0.01
C TYR A 725 7.44 -7.65 -1.38
N GLY A 726 8.01 -8.40 -2.34
CA GLY A 726 8.05 -8.00 -3.75
C GLY A 726 9.11 -6.96 -4.12
N HIS A 727 10.08 -6.65 -3.25
CA HIS A 727 11.17 -5.70 -3.53
C HIS A 727 12.29 -6.34 -4.36
N TRP A 728 11.92 -7.02 -5.44
CA TRP A 728 12.85 -7.86 -6.20
C TRP A 728 13.92 -7.11 -6.98
N HIS A 729 13.66 -5.85 -7.36
CA HIS A 729 14.68 -4.98 -7.97
C HIS A 729 15.77 -4.64 -6.96
N ASP A 730 15.37 -4.21 -5.74
CA ASP A 730 16.31 -3.91 -4.67
C ASP A 730 17.08 -5.17 -4.23
N TRP A 731 16.40 -6.32 -4.27
CA TRP A 731 17.06 -7.61 -4.04
C TRP A 731 18.16 -7.88 -5.08
N ALA A 732 17.86 -7.78 -6.37
CA ALA A 732 18.83 -7.99 -7.44
C ALA A 732 20.01 -7.00 -7.34
N ASP A 733 19.74 -5.71 -7.11
CA ASP A 733 20.77 -4.69 -6.97
C ASP A 733 21.65 -4.90 -5.73
N SER A 734 21.05 -5.24 -4.58
CA SER A 734 21.82 -5.53 -3.36
C SER A 734 22.74 -6.74 -3.55
N GLN A 735 22.27 -7.79 -4.23
CA GLN A 735 23.09 -8.99 -4.49
C GLN A 735 24.18 -8.75 -5.52
N ARG A 736 23.96 -7.88 -6.50
CA ARG A 736 25.02 -7.42 -7.40
C ARG A 736 26.17 -6.76 -6.63
N HIS A 737 25.84 -5.83 -5.74
CA HIS A 737 26.84 -5.18 -4.88
C HIS A 737 27.55 -6.17 -3.95
N ALA A 738 26.80 -7.16 -3.42
CA ALA A 738 27.40 -8.21 -2.60
C ALA A 738 28.38 -9.09 -3.39
N ALA A 739 28.04 -9.44 -4.64
CA ALA A 739 28.94 -10.22 -5.50
C ALA A 739 30.24 -9.45 -5.81
N GLU A 740 30.13 -8.14 -6.12
CA GLU A 740 31.28 -7.26 -6.34
C GLU A 740 32.14 -7.09 -5.08
N ALA A 741 31.50 -6.99 -3.90
CA ALA A 741 32.21 -6.89 -2.62
C ALA A 741 32.92 -8.21 -2.26
N ALA A 742 32.25 -9.34 -2.47
CA ALA A 742 32.81 -10.67 -2.23
C ALA A 742 34.02 -10.96 -3.15
N ASP A 743 33.99 -10.46 -4.38
CA ASP A 743 35.13 -10.53 -5.30
C ASP A 743 36.33 -9.75 -4.77
N ARG A 744 36.12 -8.50 -4.28
CA ARG A 744 37.18 -7.70 -3.65
C ARG A 744 37.78 -8.35 -2.40
N LEU A 745 36.96 -9.06 -1.63
CA LEU A 745 37.37 -9.81 -0.45
C LEU A 745 38.03 -11.14 -0.78
N ALA A 746 37.95 -11.60 -2.03
CA ALA A 746 38.28 -12.96 -2.44
C ALA A 746 37.53 -14.02 -1.59
N ASP A 747 36.28 -13.70 -1.16
CA ASP A 747 35.41 -14.57 -0.36
C ASP A 747 34.54 -15.42 -1.30
N GLY A 748 35.04 -16.61 -1.65
CA GLY A 748 34.35 -17.54 -2.55
C GLY A 748 32.95 -17.93 -2.06
N PRO A 749 32.77 -18.31 -0.79
CA PRO A 749 31.44 -18.59 -0.21
C PRO A 749 30.43 -17.45 -0.33
N ALA A 750 30.81 -16.23 0.04
CA ALA A 750 29.96 -15.06 -0.06
C ALA A 750 29.61 -14.74 -1.53
N MET A 751 30.57 -14.90 -2.44
CA MET A 751 30.36 -14.68 -3.87
C MET A 751 29.35 -15.69 -4.46
N ALA A 752 29.50 -16.97 -4.16
CA ALA A 752 28.60 -18.01 -4.63
C ALA A 752 27.17 -17.79 -4.09
N LEU A 753 27.05 -17.39 -2.83
CA LEU A 753 25.76 -17.04 -2.22
C LEU A 753 25.12 -15.83 -2.91
N ALA A 754 25.88 -14.76 -3.14
CA ALA A 754 25.37 -13.56 -3.79
C ALA A 754 24.86 -13.87 -5.21
N TYR A 755 25.60 -14.64 -6.01
CA TYR A 755 25.13 -15.07 -7.35
C TYR A 755 23.88 -15.95 -7.27
N ARG A 756 23.79 -16.85 -6.30
CA ARG A 756 22.56 -17.64 -6.10
C ARG A 756 21.35 -16.76 -5.81
N GLN A 757 21.48 -15.83 -4.89
CA GLN A 757 20.38 -14.94 -4.53
C GLN A 757 20.04 -13.96 -5.68
N TRP A 758 21.04 -13.50 -6.42
CA TRP A 758 20.83 -12.67 -7.60
C TRP A 758 20.06 -13.43 -8.68
N GLY A 759 20.44 -14.69 -8.95
CA GLY A 759 19.74 -15.55 -9.89
C GLY A 759 18.28 -15.78 -9.49
N ARG A 760 18.00 -15.98 -8.20
CA ARG A 760 16.63 -16.08 -7.69
C ARG A 760 15.83 -14.79 -7.90
N ALA A 761 16.44 -13.64 -7.60
CA ALA A 761 15.82 -12.33 -7.82
C ALA A 761 15.48 -12.10 -9.29
N GLN A 762 16.38 -12.44 -10.20
CA GLN A 762 16.13 -12.36 -11.65
C GLN A 762 15.02 -13.31 -12.10
N GLY A 763 14.92 -14.50 -11.53
CA GLY A 763 13.81 -15.43 -11.77
C GLY A 763 12.46 -14.82 -11.36
N ARG A 764 12.38 -14.16 -10.18
CA ARG A 764 11.18 -13.46 -9.72
C ARG A 764 10.80 -12.27 -10.62
N LEU A 765 11.80 -11.62 -11.24
CA LEU A 765 11.60 -10.52 -12.20
C LEU A 765 11.24 -11.01 -13.61
N GLY A 766 11.11 -12.34 -13.83
CA GLY A 766 10.83 -12.92 -15.15
C GLY A 766 12.04 -12.93 -16.11
N ARG A 767 13.23 -12.60 -15.65
CA ARG A 767 14.47 -12.58 -16.42
C ARG A 767 15.17 -13.93 -16.31
N TYR A 768 14.56 -14.96 -16.87
CA TYR A 768 14.96 -16.34 -16.65
C TYR A 768 16.36 -16.66 -17.15
N ASP A 769 16.78 -16.13 -18.31
CA ASP A 769 18.10 -16.40 -18.88
C ASP A 769 19.23 -15.81 -18.00
N ASP A 770 19.06 -14.57 -17.52
CA ASP A 770 19.97 -13.95 -16.56
C ASP A 770 20.01 -14.74 -15.24
N GLY A 771 18.81 -15.15 -14.76
CA GLY A 771 18.68 -15.98 -13.56
C GLY A 771 19.46 -17.28 -13.66
N ILE A 772 19.29 -18.01 -14.78
CA ILE A 772 20.02 -19.26 -15.05
C ILE A 772 21.53 -19.03 -15.14
N ALA A 773 21.96 -17.93 -15.79
CA ALA A 773 23.38 -17.60 -15.90
C ALA A 773 24.03 -17.35 -14.53
N HIS A 774 23.36 -16.58 -13.66
CA HIS A 774 23.83 -16.31 -12.30
C HIS A 774 23.82 -17.58 -11.42
N LEU A 775 22.78 -18.42 -11.52
CA LEU A 775 22.71 -19.67 -10.77
C LEU A 775 23.78 -20.67 -11.19
N ARG A 776 24.13 -20.74 -12.48
CA ARG A 776 25.24 -21.56 -12.96
C ARG A 776 26.55 -21.05 -12.38
N ARG A 777 26.77 -19.73 -12.36
CA ARG A 777 27.99 -19.16 -11.77
C ARG A 777 28.08 -19.42 -10.25
N ALA A 778 26.94 -19.41 -9.56
CA ALA A 778 26.87 -19.82 -8.17
C ALA A 778 27.27 -21.31 -8.01
N LEU A 779 26.75 -22.17 -8.89
CA LEU A 779 27.05 -23.59 -8.89
C LEU A 779 28.53 -23.86 -9.07
N ASP A 780 29.17 -23.26 -10.10
CA ASP A 780 30.61 -23.34 -10.34
C ASP A 780 31.42 -22.91 -9.08
N GLY A 781 30.95 -21.84 -8.40
CA GLY A 781 31.55 -21.38 -7.15
C GLY A 781 31.44 -22.43 -6.03
N TYR A 782 30.25 -22.97 -5.78
CA TYR A 782 30.04 -24.01 -4.77
C TYR A 782 30.75 -25.32 -5.09
N GLU A 783 30.87 -25.66 -6.37
CA GLU A 783 31.68 -26.83 -6.81
C GLU A 783 33.15 -26.63 -6.47
N SER A 784 33.71 -25.46 -6.75
CA SER A 784 35.10 -25.14 -6.44
C SER A 784 35.43 -25.17 -4.96
N LEU A 785 34.42 -24.88 -4.11
CA LEU A 785 34.52 -24.89 -2.67
C LEU A 785 34.24 -26.29 -2.05
N GLY A 786 33.75 -27.25 -2.84
CA GLY A 786 33.27 -28.53 -2.33
C GLY A 786 32.02 -28.42 -1.45
N ASP A 787 31.29 -27.29 -1.53
CA ASP A 787 30.07 -27.07 -0.74
C ASP A 787 28.86 -27.78 -1.37
N GLN A 788 28.58 -29.00 -0.92
CA GLN A 788 27.46 -29.80 -1.41
C GLN A 788 26.11 -29.18 -1.07
N ASN A 789 25.97 -28.49 0.08
CA ASN A 789 24.73 -27.81 0.46
C ASN A 789 24.46 -26.61 -0.47
N GLY A 790 25.46 -25.77 -0.72
CA GLY A 790 25.37 -24.67 -1.66
C GLY A 790 25.00 -25.11 -3.08
N GLN A 791 25.63 -26.19 -3.57
CA GLN A 791 25.28 -26.79 -4.86
C GLN A 791 23.81 -27.24 -4.90
N ALA A 792 23.36 -27.95 -3.87
CA ALA A 792 21.99 -28.45 -3.77
C ALA A 792 20.97 -27.30 -3.80
N HIS A 793 21.21 -26.24 -3.06
CA HIS A 793 20.37 -25.05 -3.08
C HIS A 793 20.37 -24.33 -4.44
N ALA A 794 21.51 -24.29 -5.14
CA ALA A 794 21.58 -23.73 -6.48
C ALA A 794 20.82 -24.58 -7.50
N HIS A 795 20.89 -25.90 -7.40
CA HIS A 795 20.09 -26.82 -8.21
C HIS A 795 18.58 -26.65 -7.96
N LEU A 796 18.10 -26.51 -6.70
CA LEU A 796 16.69 -26.24 -6.40
C LEU A 796 16.25 -24.88 -6.99
N SER A 797 17.13 -23.88 -6.94
CA SER A 797 16.80 -22.57 -7.53
C SER A 797 16.67 -22.63 -9.06
N LEU A 798 17.51 -23.44 -9.73
CA LEU A 798 17.38 -23.73 -11.16
C LEU A 798 16.07 -24.49 -11.44
N ALA A 799 15.78 -25.55 -10.67
CA ALA A 799 14.54 -26.29 -10.79
C ALA A 799 13.32 -25.36 -10.74
N GLY A 800 13.28 -24.39 -9.79
CA GLY A 800 12.19 -23.42 -9.70
C GLY A 800 12.04 -22.50 -10.91
N ILE A 801 13.15 -22.11 -11.58
CA ILE A 801 13.06 -21.35 -12.83
C ILE A 801 12.49 -22.21 -13.96
N PHE A 802 12.90 -23.47 -14.06
CA PHE A 802 12.40 -24.42 -15.08
C PHE A 802 10.93 -24.79 -14.84
N ASP A 803 10.47 -24.81 -13.59
CA ASP A 803 9.07 -24.99 -13.25
C ASP A 803 8.20 -23.87 -13.84
N VAL A 804 8.55 -22.62 -13.57
CA VAL A 804 7.82 -21.46 -14.11
C VAL A 804 7.84 -21.41 -15.64
N GLN A 805 8.88 -21.95 -16.28
CA GLN A 805 8.97 -22.09 -17.74
C GLN A 805 8.19 -23.29 -18.31
N GLY A 806 7.57 -24.13 -17.46
CA GLY A 806 6.90 -25.38 -17.88
C GLY A 806 7.85 -26.47 -18.37
N ARG A 807 9.16 -26.34 -18.12
CA ARG A 807 10.21 -27.30 -18.54
C ARG A 807 10.44 -28.38 -17.47
N TYR A 808 9.36 -29.08 -17.14
CA TYR A 808 9.31 -29.98 -15.96
C TYR A 808 10.33 -31.11 -15.98
N GLY A 809 10.64 -31.69 -17.15
CA GLY A 809 11.63 -32.76 -17.23
C GLY A 809 13.06 -32.31 -16.87
N GLU A 810 13.43 -31.08 -17.25
CA GLU A 810 14.72 -30.50 -16.86
C GLU A 810 14.72 -30.10 -15.39
N GLY A 811 13.61 -29.52 -14.92
CA GLY A 811 13.41 -29.20 -13.51
C GLY A 811 13.56 -30.43 -12.61
N LEU A 812 12.99 -31.57 -12.99
CA LEU A 812 13.14 -32.84 -12.28
C LEU A 812 14.60 -33.23 -12.13
N GLY A 813 15.38 -33.19 -13.21
CA GLY A 813 16.80 -33.55 -13.16
C GLY A 813 17.60 -32.67 -12.17
N PHE A 814 17.28 -31.38 -12.08
CA PHE A 814 17.89 -30.49 -11.09
C PHE A 814 17.41 -30.79 -9.65
N ALA A 815 16.14 -31.09 -9.46
CA ALA A 815 15.58 -31.46 -8.14
C ALA A 815 16.19 -32.78 -7.63
N GLU A 816 16.31 -33.81 -8.49
CA GLU A 816 16.95 -35.09 -8.15
C GLU A 816 18.42 -34.90 -7.76
N ARG A 817 19.13 -34.04 -8.50
CA ARG A 817 20.53 -33.73 -8.20
C ARG A 817 20.65 -33.05 -6.84
N ALA A 818 19.77 -32.10 -6.53
CA ALA A 818 19.72 -31.46 -5.23
C ALA A 818 19.45 -32.46 -4.10
N LEU A 819 18.51 -33.38 -4.31
CA LEU A 819 18.17 -34.44 -3.33
C LEU A 819 19.40 -35.32 -3.04
N GLN A 820 20.15 -35.75 -4.06
CA GLN A 820 21.38 -36.55 -3.88
C GLN A 820 22.42 -35.79 -3.05
N LEU A 821 22.61 -34.52 -3.34
CA LEU A 821 23.59 -33.65 -2.66
C LEU A 821 23.20 -33.41 -1.18
N PHE A 822 21.95 -33.11 -0.89
CA PHE A 822 21.48 -32.94 0.50
C PHE A 822 21.61 -34.22 1.31
N LYS A 823 21.27 -35.39 0.73
CA LYS A 823 21.48 -36.70 1.35
C LYS A 823 22.95 -36.95 1.67
N SER A 824 23.86 -36.67 0.72
CA SER A 824 25.29 -36.84 0.94
C SER A 824 25.87 -35.88 1.97
N ALA A 825 25.30 -34.67 2.07
CA ALA A 825 25.68 -33.67 3.05
C ALA A 825 25.05 -33.88 4.44
N GLY A 826 24.09 -34.81 4.59
CA GLY A 826 23.36 -35.07 5.82
C GLY A 826 22.42 -33.91 6.21
N ASN A 827 21.99 -33.08 5.26
CA ASN A 827 21.11 -31.96 5.48
C ASN A 827 19.65 -32.36 5.33
N GLN A 828 19.02 -32.75 6.44
CA GLN A 828 17.63 -33.22 6.47
C GLN A 828 16.61 -32.15 6.09
N LEU A 829 16.84 -30.86 6.44
CA LEU A 829 15.98 -29.75 6.04
C LEU A 829 15.98 -29.57 4.52
N GLY A 830 17.18 -29.55 3.91
CA GLY A 830 17.34 -29.50 2.47
C GLY A 830 16.79 -30.73 1.76
N GLU A 831 16.98 -31.93 2.36
CA GLU A 831 16.45 -33.19 1.84
C GLU A 831 14.91 -33.13 1.76
N GLY A 832 14.22 -32.63 2.78
CA GLY A 832 12.77 -32.46 2.78
C GLY A 832 12.29 -31.54 1.67
N LYS A 833 12.97 -30.42 1.44
CA LYS A 833 12.68 -29.49 0.33
C LYS A 833 12.90 -30.13 -1.05
N ALA A 834 13.98 -30.87 -1.21
CA ALA A 834 14.30 -31.53 -2.47
C ALA A 834 13.34 -32.70 -2.76
N LEU A 835 12.93 -33.47 -1.75
CA LEU A 835 11.89 -34.51 -1.89
C LEU A 835 10.57 -33.92 -2.36
N ASN A 836 10.16 -32.79 -1.79
CA ASN A 836 8.96 -32.08 -2.22
C ASN A 836 9.07 -31.62 -3.69
N ALA A 837 10.20 -31.03 -4.09
CA ALA A 837 10.43 -30.61 -5.47
C ALA A 837 10.40 -31.78 -6.46
N VAL A 838 11.03 -32.92 -6.14
CA VAL A 838 10.98 -34.14 -6.95
C VAL A 838 9.54 -34.64 -7.08
N GLY A 839 8.80 -34.70 -5.97
CA GLY A 839 7.39 -35.09 -5.96
C GLY A 839 6.53 -34.16 -6.82
N TRP A 840 6.74 -32.85 -6.74
CA TRP A 840 6.06 -31.84 -7.55
C TRP A 840 6.29 -32.06 -9.05
N PHE A 841 7.54 -32.25 -9.46
CA PHE A 841 7.86 -32.46 -10.89
C PHE A 841 7.31 -33.77 -11.42
N HIS A 842 7.35 -34.89 -10.64
CA HIS A 842 6.69 -36.12 -11.05
C HIS A 842 5.20 -35.90 -11.27
N ALA A 843 4.53 -35.18 -10.40
CA ALA A 843 3.12 -34.85 -10.55
C ALA A 843 2.84 -33.99 -11.80
N GLN A 844 3.72 -33.02 -12.11
CA GLN A 844 3.60 -32.22 -13.34
C GLN A 844 3.82 -33.06 -14.61
N LEU A 845 4.64 -34.11 -14.53
CA LEU A 845 4.89 -35.05 -15.66
C LEU A 845 3.84 -36.16 -15.76
N ALA A 846 2.75 -36.08 -15.03
CA ALA A 846 1.67 -37.06 -14.98
C ALA A 846 2.10 -38.44 -14.41
N GLU A 847 2.99 -38.41 -13.45
CA GLU A 847 3.45 -39.56 -12.69
C GLU A 847 3.00 -39.44 -11.23
N GLU A 848 1.67 -39.26 -11.04
CA GLU A 848 1.04 -38.83 -9.78
C GLU A 848 1.36 -39.77 -8.59
N ASN A 849 1.48 -41.10 -8.81
CA ASN A 849 1.79 -42.02 -7.74
C ASN A 849 3.24 -41.87 -7.22
N LEU A 850 4.18 -41.53 -8.10
CA LEU A 850 5.55 -41.20 -7.69
C LEU A 850 5.56 -39.84 -6.98
N GLY A 851 4.84 -38.86 -7.53
CA GLY A 851 4.65 -37.57 -6.88
C GLY A 851 4.13 -37.69 -5.47
N LEU A 852 3.09 -38.52 -5.25
CA LEU A 852 2.53 -38.77 -3.93
C LEU A 852 3.57 -39.34 -2.98
N ALA A 853 4.27 -40.40 -3.39
CA ALA A 853 5.23 -41.07 -2.55
C ALA A 853 6.41 -40.17 -2.11
N PHE A 854 6.90 -39.29 -3.00
CA PHE A 854 7.97 -38.35 -2.67
C PHE A 854 7.49 -37.21 -1.77
N CYS A 855 6.30 -36.65 -2.02
CA CYS A 855 5.73 -35.60 -1.16
C CYS A 855 5.38 -36.14 0.24
N GLU A 856 4.89 -37.39 0.38
CA GLU A 856 4.65 -37.97 1.68
C GLU A 856 5.95 -38.16 2.49
N GLN A 857 7.03 -38.62 1.85
CA GLN A 857 8.35 -38.69 2.46
C GLN A 857 8.86 -37.29 2.88
N ALA A 858 8.66 -36.28 2.03
CA ALA A 858 9.02 -34.92 2.36
C ALA A 858 8.28 -34.42 3.61
N LEU A 859 6.96 -34.64 3.66
CA LEU A 859 6.11 -34.22 4.77
C LEU A 859 6.49 -34.89 6.10
N GLU A 860 6.82 -36.20 6.07
CA GLU A 860 7.28 -36.93 7.24
C GLU A 860 8.59 -36.35 7.77
N LEU A 861 9.55 -36.10 6.88
CA LEU A 861 10.85 -35.53 7.23
C LEU A 861 10.75 -34.10 7.76
N GLN A 862 9.95 -33.27 7.14
CA GLN A 862 9.71 -31.87 7.56
C GLN A 862 9.04 -31.78 8.94
N ARG A 863 8.09 -32.69 9.22
CA ARG A 863 7.49 -32.79 10.55
C ARG A 863 8.50 -33.29 11.61
N ALA A 864 9.35 -34.23 11.25
CA ALA A 864 10.39 -34.73 12.14
C ALA A 864 11.46 -33.68 12.47
N THR A 865 11.78 -32.83 11.53
CA THR A 865 12.74 -31.70 11.67
C THR A 865 12.13 -30.40 12.20
N GLY A 866 10.81 -30.34 12.29
CA GLY A 866 10.09 -29.12 12.69
C GLY A 866 10.05 -28.02 11.62
N ASP A 867 10.34 -28.33 10.36
CA ASP A 867 10.26 -27.40 9.23
C ASP A 867 8.80 -27.12 8.85
N ARG A 868 8.18 -26.21 9.56
CA ARG A 868 6.78 -25.86 9.37
C ARG A 868 6.50 -25.13 8.07
N TYR A 869 7.48 -24.35 7.57
CA TYR A 869 7.33 -23.69 6.27
C TYR A 869 7.41 -24.72 5.14
N GLY A 870 8.38 -25.64 5.18
CA GLY A 870 8.43 -26.78 4.28
C GLY A 870 7.17 -27.66 4.35
N GLU A 871 6.61 -27.88 5.55
CA GLU A 871 5.31 -28.57 5.70
C GLU A 871 4.19 -27.86 4.94
N ALA A 872 4.19 -26.52 4.88
CA ALA A 872 3.22 -25.75 4.11
C ALA A 872 3.40 -26.01 2.60
N GLU A 873 4.63 -25.84 2.08
CA GLU A 873 4.96 -26.08 0.67
C GLU A 873 4.60 -27.52 0.24
N THR A 874 4.94 -28.51 1.07
CA THR A 874 4.64 -29.90 0.74
C THR A 874 3.16 -30.24 0.85
N SER A 875 2.43 -29.60 1.79
CA SER A 875 0.98 -29.75 1.87
C SER A 875 0.29 -29.18 0.63
N ASP A 876 0.78 -28.07 0.07
CA ASP A 876 0.28 -27.52 -1.20
C ASP A 876 0.54 -28.49 -2.36
N SER A 877 1.77 -29.00 -2.49
CA SER A 877 2.13 -30.01 -3.49
C SER A 877 1.28 -31.28 -3.39
N LEU A 878 1.05 -31.81 -2.18
CA LEU A 878 0.15 -32.96 -1.95
C LEU A 878 -1.28 -32.64 -2.34
N GLY A 879 -1.74 -31.43 -2.10
CA GLY A 879 -3.05 -30.97 -2.55
C GLY A 879 -3.19 -31.07 -4.07
N PHE A 880 -2.18 -30.67 -4.81
CA PHE A 880 -2.11 -30.78 -6.27
C PHE A 880 -2.10 -32.25 -6.74
N VAL A 881 -1.25 -33.08 -6.13
CA VAL A 881 -1.15 -34.52 -6.46
C VAL A 881 -2.48 -35.23 -6.23
N HIS A 882 -3.08 -35.05 -5.06
CA HIS A 882 -4.39 -35.63 -4.74
C HIS A 882 -5.50 -35.16 -5.69
N ARG A 883 -5.49 -33.90 -6.10
CA ARG A 883 -6.42 -33.38 -7.12
C ARG A 883 -6.27 -34.15 -8.43
N ARG A 884 -5.02 -34.35 -8.89
CA ARG A 884 -4.72 -35.07 -10.14
C ARG A 884 -5.15 -36.55 -10.07
N LEU A 885 -5.06 -37.16 -8.90
CA LEU A 885 -5.53 -38.52 -8.63
C LEU A 885 -7.06 -38.63 -8.46
N GLY A 886 -7.79 -37.52 -8.43
CA GLY A 886 -9.22 -37.49 -8.17
C GLY A 886 -9.60 -37.63 -6.69
N HIS A 887 -8.64 -37.56 -5.77
CA HIS A 887 -8.82 -37.65 -4.33
C HIS A 887 -9.20 -36.26 -3.77
N HIS A 888 -10.40 -35.77 -4.12
CA HIS A 888 -10.79 -34.39 -3.85
C HIS A 888 -10.85 -34.04 -2.36
N ARG A 889 -11.21 -34.97 -1.47
CA ARG A 889 -11.30 -34.70 -0.02
C ARG A 889 -9.91 -34.51 0.58
N GLU A 890 -8.96 -35.33 0.20
CA GLU A 890 -7.57 -35.29 0.62
C GLU A 890 -6.90 -34.01 0.08
N SER A 891 -7.15 -33.68 -1.17
CA SER A 891 -6.67 -32.44 -1.80
C SER A 891 -7.10 -31.19 -1.01
N VAL A 892 -8.39 -31.06 -0.71
CA VAL A 892 -8.93 -29.96 0.09
C VAL A 892 -8.32 -29.92 1.49
N ALA A 893 -8.12 -31.07 2.13
CA ALA A 893 -7.51 -31.13 3.45
C ALA A 893 -6.05 -30.65 3.43
N CYS A 894 -5.28 -31.03 2.41
CA CYS A 894 -3.89 -30.62 2.23
C CYS A 894 -3.77 -29.12 1.99
N TYR A 895 -4.54 -28.53 1.07
CA TYR A 895 -4.52 -27.08 0.84
C TYR A 895 -4.98 -26.28 2.07
N ARG A 896 -5.98 -26.74 2.81
CA ARG A 896 -6.39 -26.08 4.07
C ARG A 896 -5.27 -26.12 5.12
N ARG A 897 -4.46 -27.19 5.14
CA ARG A 897 -3.29 -27.26 6.01
C ARG A 897 -2.21 -26.28 5.57
N ALA A 898 -1.90 -26.20 4.26
CA ALA A 898 -0.98 -25.25 3.71
C ALA A 898 -1.39 -23.80 4.05
N LEU A 899 -2.65 -23.45 3.80
CA LEU A 899 -3.21 -22.14 4.14
C LEU A 899 -3.07 -21.75 5.61
N ALA A 900 -3.34 -22.70 6.53
CA ALA A 900 -3.21 -22.44 7.96
C ALA A 900 -1.76 -22.09 8.34
N LEU A 901 -0.79 -22.74 7.69
CA LEU A 901 0.63 -22.51 7.93
C LEU A 901 1.12 -21.21 7.26
N TYR A 902 0.77 -20.93 6.00
CA TYR A 902 1.17 -19.69 5.35
C TYR A 902 0.62 -18.44 6.07
N ARG A 903 -0.59 -18.52 6.63
CA ARG A 903 -1.14 -17.46 7.48
C ARG A 903 -0.36 -17.25 8.78
N GLU A 904 0.19 -18.31 9.34
CA GLU A 904 1.06 -18.22 10.53
C GLU A 904 2.39 -17.50 10.22
N PHE A 905 2.89 -17.66 8.99
CA PHE A 905 4.13 -17.01 8.52
C PHE A 905 3.91 -15.61 7.90
N ASP A 906 2.65 -15.15 7.83
CA ASP A 906 2.28 -13.89 7.15
C ASP A 906 2.86 -13.84 5.72
N ASP A 907 2.69 -14.96 4.99
CA ASP A 907 3.09 -15.07 3.59
C ASP A 907 1.87 -14.94 2.67
N PRO A 908 1.50 -13.72 2.29
CA PRO A 908 0.31 -13.49 1.50
C PRO A 908 0.42 -14.05 0.08
N PHE A 909 1.64 -14.17 -0.46
CA PHE A 909 1.81 -14.70 -1.82
C PHE A 909 1.47 -16.20 -1.89
N ASP A 910 2.06 -17.01 -1.00
CA ASP A 910 1.81 -18.46 -0.99
C ASP A 910 0.43 -18.78 -0.40
N GLU A 911 -0.14 -17.90 0.45
CA GLU A 911 -1.56 -17.98 0.81
C GLU A 911 -2.46 -17.85 -0.43
N ALA A 912 -2.22 -16.86 -1.29
CA ALA A 912 -3.01 -16.64 -2.50
C ALA A 912 -2.87 -17.80 -3.50
N ASN A 913 -1.65 -18.33 -3.69
CA ASN A 913 -1.41 -19.52 -4.51
C ASN A 913 -2.21 -20.72 -4.02
N SER A 914 -2.12 -21.03 -2.72
CA SER A 914 -2.86 -22.15 -2.14
C SER A 914 -4.37 -21.97 -2.19
N LEU A 915 -4.89 -20.75 -2.05
CA LEU A 915 -6.31 -20.43 -2.27
C LEU A 915 -6.72 -20.67 -3.73
N SER A 916 -5.88 -20.28 -4.69
CA SER A 916 -6.10 -20.53 -6.11
C SER A 916 -6.18 -22.03 -6.40
N HIS A 917 -5.20 -22.81 -5.89
CA HIS A 917 -5.17 -24.26 -6.05
C HIS A 917 -6.33 -24.97 -5.34
N LEU A 918 -6.75 -24.47 -4.18
CA LEU A 918 -7.92 -24.97 -3.45
C LEU A 918 -9.19 -24.73 -4.26
N GLY A 919 -9.33 -23.59 -4.92
CA GLY A 919 -10.39 -23.29 -5.88
C GLY A 919 -10.42 -24.30 -7.03
N ASP A 920 -9.24 -24.61 -7.61
CA ASP A 920 -9.11 -25.63 -8.67
C ASP A 920 -9.56 -27.01 -8.19
N SER A 921 -9.29 -27.35 -6.92
CA SER A 921 -9.70 -28.61 -6.32
C SER A 921 -11.20 -28.71 -6.12
N TYR A 922 -11.84 -27.63 -5.70
CA TYR A 922 -13.30 -27.56 -5.59
C TYR A 922 -13.97 -27.61 -6.96
N GLN A 923 -13.41 -26.92 -7.97
CA GLN A 923 -13.89 -27.02 -9.35
C GLN A 923 -13.82 -28.46 -9.86
N SER A 924 -12.70 -29.15 -9.65
CA SER A 924 -12.50 -30.55 -10.04
C SER A 924 -13.46 -31.49 -9.33
N ALA A 925 -13.87 -31.15 -8.10
CA ALA A 925 -14.88 -31.90 -7.31
C ALA A 925 -16.34 -31.55 -7.71
N GLY A 926 -16.56 -30.58 -8.62
CA GLY A 926 -17.87 -30.10 -9.01
C GLY A 926 -18.51 -29.11 -8.02
N ASP A 927 -17.79 -28.66 -7.00
CA ASP A 927 -18.22 -27.64 -6.05
C ASP A 927 -17.82 -26.25 -6.55
N HIS A 928 -18.58 -25.76 -7.51
CA HIS A 928 -18.31 -24.47 -8.15
C HIS A 928 -18.51 -23.28 -7.21
N THR A 929 -19.28 -23.43 -6.14
CA THR A 929 -19.50 -22.38 -5.14
C THR A 929 -18.23 -22.15 -4.33
N SER A 930 -17.70 -23.22 -3.74
CA SER A 930 -16.45 -23.15 -2.97
C SER A 930 -15.25 -22.77 -3.86
N ALA A 931 -15.24 -23.22 -5.13
CA ALA A 931 -14.21 -22.82 -6.09
C ALA A 931 -14.19 -21.29 -6.29
N ARG A 932 -15.37 -20.71 -6.54
CA ARG A 932 -15.52 -19.25 -6.70
C ARG A 932 -15.09 -18.47 -5.47
N GLU A 933 -15.49 -18.91 -4.29
CA GLU A 933 -15.12 -18.26 -3.02
C GLU A 933 -13.60 -18.20 -2.81
N ASN A 934 -12.92 -19.33 -3.03
CA ASN A 934 -11.48 -19.41 -2.84
C ASN A 934 -10.71 -18.62 -3.91
N TRP A 935 -11.13 -18.67 -5.17
CA TRP A 935 -10.52 -17.85 -6.21
C TRP A 935 -10.76 -16.35 -6.01
N ALA A 936 -11.92 -15.93 -5.48
CA ALA A 936 -12.18 -14.53 -5.16
C ALA A 936 -11.27 -14.03 -4.02
N LEU A 937 -11.02 -14.87 -3.02
CA LEU A 937 -10.06 -14.56 -1.95
C LEU A 937 -8.63 -14.49 -2.50
N ALA A 938 -8.22 -15.47 -3.33
CA ALA A 938 -6.91 -15.47 -3.98
C ALA A 938 -6.73 -14.21 -4.84
N LEU A 939 -7.74 -13.85 -5.64
CA LEU A 939 -7.74 -12.67 -6.47
C LEU A 939 -7.57 -11.38 -5.65
N THR A 940 -8.27 -11.28 -4.52
CA THR A 940 -8.14 -10.14 -3.60
C THR A 940 -6.72 -9.97 -3.10
N ILE A 941 -6.07 -11.07 -2.68
CA ILE A 941 -4.69 -11.03 -2.19
C ILE A 941 -3.72 -10.75 -3.35
N PHE A 942 -3.87 -11.40 -4.51
CA PHE A 942 -3.03 -11.12 -5.68
C PHE A 942 -3.17 -9.67 -6.15
N HIS A 943 -4.36 -9.06 -6.06
CA HIS A 943 -4.52 -7.62 -6.31
C HIS A 943 -3.82 -6.76 -5.26
N GLN A 944 -3.88 -7.12 -3.98
CA GLN A 944 -3.15 -6.41 -2.92
C GLN A 944 -1.63 -6.50 -3.10
N LEU A 945 -1.14 -7.66 -3.55
CA LEU A 945 0.26 -7.88 -3.90
C LEU A 945 0.59 -7.39 -5.31
N ASN A 946 -0.44 -7.00 -6.06
CA ASN A 946 -0.33 -6.61 -7.45
C ASN A 946 0.38 -7.70 -8.31
N HIS A 947 0.10 -8.96 -8.09
CA HIS A 947 0.75 -10.06 -8.79
C HIS A 947 0.08 -10.37 -10.13
N PRO A 948 0.85 -10.71 -11.22
CA PRO A 948 0.25 -11.02 -12.53
C PRO A 948 -0.70 -12.22 -12.51
N ASP A 949 -0.59 -13.12 -11.54
CA ASP A 949 -1.51 -14.24 -11.36
C ASP A 949 -2.94 -13.81 -11.02
N ALA A 950 -3.16 -12.55 -10.65
CA ALA A 950 -4.49 -11.98 -10.53
C ALA A 950 -5.29 -12.15 -11.85
N ASP A 951 -4.65 -11.88 -12.98
CA ASP A 951 -5.28 -12.01 -14.31
C ASP A 951 -5.65 -13.49 -14.62
N LEU A 952 -4.79 -14.43 -14.19
CA LEU A 952 -5.03 -15.87 -14.37
C LEU A 952 -6.20 -16.35 -13.51
N VAL A 953 -6.24 -15.94 -12.24
CA VAL A 953 -7.34 -16.31 -11.32
C VAL A 953 -8.64 -15.66 -11.74
N GLN A 954 -8.59 -14.43 -12.25
CA GLN A 954 -9.74 -13.73 -12.79
C GLN A 954 -10.31 -14.46 -14.02
N ALA A 955 -9.44 -14.93 -14.94
CA ALA A 955 -9.88 -15.73 -16.08
C ALA A 955 -10.61 -17.01 -15.63
N ARG A 956 -10.09 -17.73 -14.63
CA ARG A 956 -10.73 -18.93 -14.06
C ARG A 956 -12.10 -18.61 -13.43
N LEU A 957 -12.25 -17.47 -12.76
CA LEU A 957 -13.53 -17.03 -12.21
C LEU A 957 -14.57 -16.76 -13.31
N LEU A 958 -14.13 -16.27 -14.46
CA LEU A 958 -14.98 -16.01 -15.62
C LEU A 958 -15.40 -17.31 -16.37
N GLU A 959 -14.56 -18.35 -16.35
CA GLU A 959 -14.81 -19.64 -16.97
C GLU A 959 -15.82 -20.53 -16.18
N LEU A 960 -16.10 -20.20 -14.92
CA LEU A 960 -17.05 -20.97 -14.13
C LEU A 960 -18.47 -20.84 -14.70
N PRO A 961 -19.17 -21.96 -14.95
CA PRO A 961 -20.58 -21.93 -15.36
C PRO A 961 -21.39 -21.08 -14.38
N ALA A 962 -22.22 -20.20 -14.87
CA ALA A 962 -23.21 -19.54 -14.03
C ALA A 962 -23.98 -20.63 -13.26
N LEU A 963 -24.12 -20.45 -11.95
CA LEU A 963 -24.87 -21.37 -11.09
C LEU A 963 -26.26 -21.51 -11.67
N ILE A 964 -26.50 -22.60 -12.44
CA ILE A 964 -27.85 -22.96 -12.87
C ILE A 964 -28.56 -23.47 -11.63
N PRO A 965 -29.64 -22.82 -11.18
CA PRO A 965 -30.41 -23.36 -10.06
C PRO A 965 -30.90 -24.76 -10.45
N PRO A 966 -30.97 -25.72 -9.53
CA PRO A 966 -31.51 -27.04 -9.80
C PRO A 966 -33.05 -26.93 -10.01
N SER A 967 -33.46 -26.54 -11.19
CA SER A 967 -34.86 -26.57 -11.55
C SER A 967 -35.04 -27.39 -12.81
N ALA A 968 -35.90 -28.41 -12.65
CA ALA A 968 -36.52 -29.19 -13.66
C ALA A 968 -35.74 -30.40 -14.25
N GLN A 969 -35.42 -31.35 -13.43
CA GLN A 969 -35.62 -32.73 -13.87
C GLN A 969 -37.09 -33.07 -13.69
N ARG A 970 -37.87 -32.97 -14.76
CA ARG A 970 -39.20 -33.59 -14.85
C ARG A 970 -38.99 -35.12 -14.90
N PRO A 971 -39.70 -35.95 -14.09
CA PRO A 971 -39.67 -37.38 -14.28
C PRO A 971 -40.45 -37.71 -15.55
N SER A 972 -39.80 -38.43 -16.43
CA SER A 972 -40.46 -39.14 -17.56
C SER A 972 -41.18 -40.40 -17.05
#